data_a892c8ec78ac13409c0795439a1dde50
#
_entry.id   a892c8ec78ac13409c0795439a1dde50
#
_cell.length_a   1.000
_cell.length_b   1.000
_cell.length_c   1.000
_cell.angle_alpha   90.00
_cell.angle_beta   90.00
_cell.angle_gamma   90.00
#
_symmetry.space_group_name_H-M   'P 1'
#
loop_
_entity.id
_entity.type
_entity.pdbx_description
1 polymer ?
#
loop_
_entity_poly.entity_id
_entity_poly.type
_entity_poly.pdbx_seq_one_letter_code
_entity_poly.pdbx_strand_id
1 'polypeptide(L)'
;AASDVYKRQTWGCGDFGKAWDRNLTDENGPYIELMTGMFTDNQPDFTFLKPYEEKSFTQYFMPYKQAGALKNAGTQVAFGVQEGEGELCVTLYAPAPLADAELQILCGDTVVFTQNITLDTAQACTVTAAVPDTKHYTVRVLRSGKTLLDYTPCYEQEPVPAPAEEIPAPEKLETTERLFLAATHLEQYRHATRDAGDYYREGLRRDATDLRLNNGYGKYLYNKGLFAESEGYFRAAIKTATWKNPNPYDCEPYYNLGLALLRQGKQEAAFDAFYKATWDGSMQGRAFYQLACLSSLRGEYSEALSFAERSLVFGLHNLKARTLKTALLRLRGQTEQALQFARETQKIDPLDHGCCYEMTLMGAEKESELTRLLRGDAHNYIELALTYSAAGLYEDAVHILQTAPKPGEPLQHYYLYLFTGDEQELTLAESAPSLYCFPNRLEDITALEYAVSHGGQYAAYYLGCLLLDRSRWQEAQALWERCAENIAPPTVWRNLALIYYNKLHDAPRARKAMQTAFAMDKTDARVFFELDQLDKTTNAPYAERLARMQENAALLPQRDDLYTEYITLLNLDGQYQKAYDCIMGHTFHPWEGGEGKIPAQYRLALMGLARAADDDTALALLQQALTYPHNLGEGKLIGNPDNDLYEMIGELYAKRGDAARAEEAFRLAARGNFDLTGAIYYNDQPPQMMYYA
;
A
#
# COMPACT_ATOMS: atom_id res chain seq x y z
N ALA A 1 16.16 -22.73 4.30
CA ALA A 1 16.52 -21.47 3.69
C ALA A 1 16.63 -20.43 4.79
N ALA A 2 17.81 -19.89 5.01
CA ALA A 2 17.89 -18.68 5.78
C ALA A 2 16.99 -17.65 5.09
N SER A 3 16.06 -17.02 5.83
CA SER A 3 15.35 -15.89 5.28
C SER A 3 16.38 -14.90 4.75
N ASP A 4 16.16 -14.38 3.56
CA ASP A 4 17.03 -13.41 2.95
C ASP A 4 17.42 -12.32 3.94
N VAL A 5 18.72 -12.02 4.02
CA VAL A 5 19.28 -11.11 5.02
C VAL A 5 18.60 -9.73 5.00
N TYR A 6 18.09 -9.28 3.84
CA TYR A 6 17.38 -8.01 3.70
C TYR A 6 15.90 -8.04 4.13
N LYS A 7 15.39 -9.17 4.59
CA LYS A 7 14.04 -9.25 5.19
C LYS A 7 14.07 -9.27 6.72
N ARG A 8 15.23 -9.01 7.32
CA ARG A 8 15.39 -8.79 8.75
C ARG A 8 15.72 -7.33 8.95
N GLN A 9 14.71 -6.50 9.08
CA GLN A 9 14.89 -5.08 9.28
C GLN A 9 15.06 -4.77 10.76
N THR A 10 16.12 -4.07 11.08
CA THR A 10 16.33 -3.38 12.35
C THR A 10 16.86 -2.00 12.05
N TRP A 11 16.61 -1.05 12.92
CA TRP A 11 17.19 0.29 12.81
C TRP A 11 18.65 0.36 13.29
N GLY A 12 19.26 -0.80 13.55
CA GLY A 12 20.63 -0.93 14.05
C GLY A 12 20.74 -0.86 15.57
N CYS A 13 21.97 -1.01 16.07
CA CYS A 13 22.28 -1.01 17.50
C CYS A 13 22.95 0.29 17.98
N GLY A 14 23.13 1.26 17.11
CA GLY A 14 23.65 2.59 17.42
C GLY A 14 22.62 3.49 18.09
N ASP A 15 22.95 4.75 18.26
CA ASP A 15 22.09 5.74 18.92
C ASP A 15 20.78 5.95 18.16
N PHE A 16 20.83 6.00 16.83
CA PHE A 16 19.67 6.10 15.94
C PHE A 16 18.73 4.90 16.12
N GLY A 17 19.23 3.67 16.06
CA GLY A 17 18.43 2.47 16.26
C GLY A 17 17.79 2.40 17.64
N LYS A 18 18.51 2.80 18.68
CA LYS A 18 17.97 2.88 20.04
C LYS A 18 16.88 3.93 20.21
N ALA A 19 16.93 5.02 19.43
CA ALA A 19 15.87 6.01 19.41
C ALA A 19 14.58 5.42 18.79
N TRP A 20 14.69 4.69 17.70
CA TRP A 20 13.56 3.97 17.11
C TRP A 20 12.98 2.91 18.03
N ASP A 21 13.84 2.14 18.72
CA ASP A 21 13.38 1.20 19.74
C ASP A 21 12.48 1.88 20.78
N ARG A 22 12.91 3.04 21.31
CA ARG A 22 12.11 3.81 22.30
C ARG A 22 10.76 4.28 21.77
N ASN A 23 10.62 4.47 20.44
CA ASN A 23 9.37 4.90 19.82
C ASN A 23 8.45 3.72 19.45
N LEU A 24 9.02 2.53 19.19
CA LEU A 24 8.28 1.37 18.70
C LEU A 24 7.91 0.37 19.81
N THR A 25 8.71 0.31 20.90
CA THR A 25 8.46 -0.57 22.03
C THR A 25 8.59 0.20 23.34
N ASP A 26 7.84 -0.21 24.36
CA ASP A 26 7.92 0.35 25.70
C ASP A 26 9.10 -0.29 26.47
N GLU A 27 8.82 -1.36 27.26
CA GLU A 27 9.81 -2.03 28.12
C GLU A 27 10.20 -3.44 27.62
N ASN A 28 9.70 -3.86 26.47
CA ASN A 28 9.80 -5.25 26.00
C ASN A 28 11.13 -5.60 25.28
N GLY A 29 12.08 -4.67 25.26
CA GLY A 29 13.39 -4.85 24.64
C GLY A 29 13.43 -4.42 23.16
N PRO A 30 14.53 -4.71 22.47
CA PRO A 30 14.75 -4.21 21.12
C PRO A 30 13.69 -4.68 20.12
N TYR A 31 13.24 -3.76 19.28
CA TYR A 31 12.32 -4.05 18.18
C TYR A 31 13.06 -4.73 17.02
N ILE A 32 12.48 -5.78 16.50
CA ILE A 32 12.95 -6.47 15.30
C ILE A 32 11.77 -6.92 14.45
N GLU A 33 11.82 -6.63 13.17
CA GLU A 33 10.86 -7.13 12.18
C GLU A 33 11.40 -8.37 11.46
N LEU A 34 10.63 -9.44 11.49
CA LEU A 34 10.85 -10.63 10.67
C LEU A 34 9.84 -10.61 9.54
N MET A 35 10.27 -10.13 8.38
CA MET A 35 9.42 -10.01 7.21
C MET A 35 9.74 -11.11 6.20
N THR A 36 8.70 -11.75 5.69
CA THR A 36 8.78 -12.64 4.55
C THR A 36 7.43 -12.65 3.84
N GLY A 37 7.42 -12.83 2.56
CA GLY A 37 6.20 -12.77 1.77
C GLY A 37 6.38 -13.33 0.37
N MET A 38 5.26 -13.40 -0.34
CA MET A 38 5.20 -13.86 -1.73
C MET A 38 5.78 -12.82 -2.70
N PHE A 39 5.66 -11.54 -2.36
CA PHE A 39 6.10 -10.43 -3.19
C PHE A 39 7.36 -9.81 -2.59
N THR A 40 8.27 -9.39 -3.47
CA THR A 40 9.54 -8.76 -3.09
C THR A 40 9.51 -7.24 -3.19
N ASP A 41 8.51 -6.71 -3.90
CA ASP A 41 8.36 -5.27 -4.09
C ASP A 41 7.89 -4.61 -2.80
N ASN A 42 8.40 -3.40 -2.56
CA ASN A 42 8.07 -2.58 -1.42
C ASN A 42 7.35 -1.30 -1.90
N GLN A 43 6.69 -0.62 -0.98
CA GLN A 43 6.06 0.67 -1.30
C GLN A 43 7.11 1.66 -1.89
N PRO A 44 6.72 2.51 -2.84
CA PRO A 44 5.34 2.79 -3.27
C PRO A 44 4.73 1.78 -4.27
N ASP A 45 5.44 0.70 -4.59
CA ASP A 45 4.95 -0.32 -5.51
C ASP A 45 4.00 -1.29 -4.79
N PHE A 46 2.89 -1.60 -5.45
CA PHE A 46 1.86 -2.49 -4.91
C PHE A 46 1.53 -3.56 -5.93
N THR A 47 1.42 -4.80 -5.46
CA THR A 47 0.92 -5.91 -6.26
C THR A 47 -0.55 -6.14 -5.97
N PHE A 48 -1.36 -6.26 -7.01
CA PHE A 48 -2.78 -6.52 -6.91
C PHE A 48 -3.11 -7.95 -7.33
N LEU A 49 -4.02 -8.58 -6.61
CA LEU A 49 -4.68 -9.79 -7.09
C LEU A 49 -5.78 -9.39 -8.07
N LYS A 50 -5.79 -10.05 -9.24
CA LYS A 50 -6.87 -9.85 -10.22
C LYS A 50 -8.16 -10.52 -9.72
N PRO A 51 -9.33 -10.11 -10.22
CA PRO A 51 -10.57 -10.82 -9.94
C PRO A 51 -10.42 -12.32 -10.21
N TYR A 52 -10.81 -13.14 -9.24
CA TYR A 52 -10.70 -14.61 -9.26
C TYR A 52 -9.26 -15.16 -9.30
N GLU A 53 -8.25 -14.32 -9.11
CA GLU A 53 -6.88 -14.77 -8.90
C GLU A 53 -6.69 -15.18 -7.45
N GLU A 54 -6.15 -16.37 -7.24
CA GLU A 54 -5.79 -16.91 -5.93
C GLU A 54 -4.31 -17.26 -5.92
N LYS A 55 -3.61 -16.87 -4.84
CA LYS A 55 -2.23 -17.25 -4.60
C LYS A 55 -2.12 -17.79 -3.19
N SER A 56 -1.56 -18.99 -3.06
CA SER A 56 -1.31 -19.63 -1.77
C SER A 56 0.17 -19.87 -1.57
N PHE A 57 0.65 -19.62 -0.36
CA PHE A 57 2.01 -19.94 0.05
C PHE A 57 2.03 -20.28 1.55
N THR A 58 3.07 -20.99 1.97
CA THR A 58 3.22 -21.39 3.36
C THR A 58 4.53 -20.86 3.91
N GLN A 59 4.47 -20.28 5.09
CA GLN A 59 5.63 -19.81 5.86
C GLN A 59 5.76 -20.63 7.13
N TYR A 60 7.01 -20.88 7.52
CA TYR A 60 7.32 -21.59 8.76
C TYR A 60 8.18 -20.71 9.66
N PHE A 61 7.72 -20.48 10.89
CA PHE A 61 8.47 -19.81 11.93
C PHE A 61 8.92 -20.86 12.94
N MET A 62 10.22 -21.10 12.97
CA MET A 62 10.80 -22.12 13.84
C MET A 62 11.74 -21.47 14.85
N PRO A 63 11.32 -21.25 16.11
CA PRO A 63 12.27 -20.88 17.16
C PRO A 63 13.24 -22.04 17.42
N TYR A 64 14.50 -21.71 17.57
CA TYR A 64 15.55 -22.68 17.88
C TYR A 64 16.46 -22.17 18.99
N LYS A 65 17.21 -23.05 19.63
CA LYS A 65 18.15 -22.71 20.69
C LYS A 65 19.46 -23.49 20.57
N GLN A 66 20.51 -22.86 21.04
CA GLN A 66 21.85 -23.43 21.19
C GLN A 66 22.54 -23.89 19.89
N ALA A 67 21.92 -23.74 18.72
CA ALA A 67 22.51 -24.19 17.46
C ALA A 67 23.39 -23.12 16.77
N GLY A 68 23.59 -21.97 17.39
CA GLY A 68 24.37 -20.88 16.83
C GLY A 68 23.79 -20.33 15.53
N ALA A 69 24.62 -19.84 14.63
CA ALA A 69 24.21 -19.43 13.29
C ALA A 69 23.90 -20.65 12.44
N LEU A 70 22.62 -20.78 12.05
CA LEU A 70 22.20 -21.90 11.21
C LEU A 70 22.79 -21.79 9.81
N LYS A 71 23.22 -22.94 9.27
CA LYS A 71 23.62 -23.07 7.86
C LYS A 71 22.47 -23.49 6.97
N ASN A 72 21.57 -24.33 7.50
CA ASN A 72 20.32 -24.68 6.82
C ASN A 72 19.24 -25.05 7.85
N ALA A 73 17.96 -24.90 7.44
CA ALA A 73 16.81 -25.25 8.26
C ALA A 73 15.64 -25.78 7.40
N GLY A 74 15.01 -26.82 7.89
CA GLY A 74 13.76 -27.38 7.37
C GLY A 74 12.71 -27.46 8.46
N THR A 75 11.54 -28.01 8.15
CA THR A 75 10.43 -28.14 9.12
C THR A 75 10.68 -29.21 10.20
N GLN A 76 11.66 -30.09 10.03
CA GLN A 76 11.94 -31.20 10.93
C GLN A 76 13.28 -31.06 11.67
N VAL A 77 14.26 -30.41 11.07
CA VAL A 77 15.60 -30.23 11.62
C VAL A 77 16.24 -28.96 11.12
N ALA A 78 17.08 -28.35 11.95
CA ALA A 78 17.96 -27.26 11.58
C ALA A 78 19.36 -27.51 12.16
N PHE A 79 20.40 -27.01 11.50
CA PHE A 79 21.75 -27.14 12.04
C PHE A 79 22.66 -25.96 11.70
N GLY A 80 23.56 -25.70 12.62
CA GLY A 80 24.74 -24.86 12.45
C GLY A 80 26.00 -25.70 12.26
N VAL A 81 27.00 -25.16 11.56
CA VAL A 81 28.31 -25.78 11.37
C VAL A 81 29.38 -24.77 11.70
N GLN A 82 30.32 -25.18 12.56
CA GLN A 82 31.55 -24.44 12.84
C GLN A 82 32.73 -25.24 12.26
N GLU A 83 33.56 -24.56 11.50
CA GLU A 83 34.75 -25.11 10.86
C GLU A 83 35.96 -24.91 11.80
N GLY A 84 36.62 -26.02 12.14
CA GLY A 84 37.88 -26.05 12.90
C GLY A 84 39.06 -26.53 12.06
N GLU A 85 40.23 -26.67 12.68
CA GLU A 85 41.40 -27.26 12.03
C GLU A 85 41.25 -28.79 11.93
N GLY A 86 40.87 -29.29 10.76
CA GLY A 86 40.69 -30.72 10.52
C GLY A 86 39.41 -31.34 11.11
N GLU A 87 38.51 -30.52 11.64
CA GLU A 87 37.24 -31.01 12.20
C GLU A 87 36.08 -30.06 11.92
N LEU A 88 34.87 -30.62 11.91
CA LEU A 88 33.61 -29.87 11.85
C LEU A 88 32.80 -30.13 13.11
N CYS A 89 32.32 -29.05 13.71
CA CYS A 89 31.38 -29.11 14.82
C CYS A 89 29.97 -28.80 14.30
N VAL A 90 29.10 -29.81 14.24
CA VAL A 90 27.72 -29.69 13.76
C VAL A 90 26.78 -29.69 14.95
N THR A 91 26.02 -28.61 15.11
CA THR A 91 25.02 -28.51 16.18
C THR A 91 23.62 -28.52 15.56
N LEU A 92 22.84 -29.53 15.91
CA LEU A 92 21.51 -29.80 15.35
C LEU A 92 20.42 -29.50 16.38
N TYR A 93 19.30 -29.04 15.86
CA TYR A 93 18.09 -28.78 16.64
C TYR A 93 16.86 -29.29 15.88
N ALA A 94 15.88 -29.85 16.59
CA ALA A 94 14.60 -30.26 16.02
C ALA A 94 13.43 -29.62 16.78
N PRO A 95 12.41 -29.07 16.09
CA PRO A 95 11.23 -28.45 16.73
C PRO A 95 10.24 -29.47 17.31
N ALA A 96 10.43 -30.76 17.00
CA ALA A 96 9.71 -31.90 17.56
C ALA A 96 10.70 -33.06 17.77
N PRO A 97 10.42 -33.99 18.68
CA PRO A 97 11.29 -35.13 18.86
C PRO A 97 11.54 -35.88 17.54
N LEU A 98 12.79 -36.10 17.20
CA LEU A 98 13.22 -36.76 15.99
C LEU A 98 14.13 -37.92 16.37
N ALA A 99 13.55 -39.13 16.37
CA ALA A 99 14.30 -40.38 16.57
C ALA A 99 14.75 -40.93 15.22
N ASP A 100 15.74 -41.83 15.26
CA ASP A 100 16.25 -42.59 14.11
C ASP A 100 16.73 -41.70 12.96
N ALA A 101 17.30 -40.54 13.27
CA ALA A 101 17.97 -39.74 12.29
C ALA A 101 19.44 -40.11 12.19
N GLU A 102 20.02 -39.93 11.03
CA GLU A 102 21.42 -40.19 10.73
C GLU A 102 22.09 -38.91 10.24
N LEU A 103 23.16 -38.53 10.91
CA LEU A 103 24.05 -37.44 10.46
C LEU A 103 25.15 -38.03 9.60
N GLN A 104 25.32 -37.55 8.39
CA GLN A 104 26.45 -37.87 7.51
C GLN A 104 27.24 -36.59 7.19
N ILE A 105 28.55 -36.74 7.10
CA ILE A 105 29.45 -35.73 6.51
C ILE A 105 30.16 -36.39 5.33
N LEU A 106 30.12 -35.70 4.19
CA LEU A 106 30.73 -36.15 2.95
C LEU A 106 31.84 -35.16 2.55
N CYS A 107 32.91 -35.69 1.95
CA CYS A 107 33.89 -34.93 1.18
C CYS A 107 33.82 -35.42 -0.27
N GLY A 108 33.31 -34.54 -1.16
CA GLY A 108 32.84 -34.94 -2.48
C GLY A 108 31.70 -35.97 -2.34
N ASP A 109 31.81 -37.09 -3.06
CA ASP A 109 30.82 -38.17 -2.99
C ASP A 109 31.10 -39.21 -1.90
N THR A 110 32.19 -39.04 -1.15
CA THR A 110 32.61 -40.04 -0.14
C THR A 110 32.08 -39.63 1.23
N VAL A 111 31.34 -40.54 1.88
CA VAL A 111 30.93 -40.40 3.27
C VAL A 111 32.14 -40.63 4.16
N VAL A 112 32.58 -39.57 4.88
CA VAL A 112 33.74 -39.62 5.78
C VAL A 112 33.34 -39.74 7.26
N PHE A 113 32.10 -39.46 7.58
CA PHE A 113 31.55 -39.60 8.92
C PHE A 113 30.07 -39.97 8.88
N THR A 114 29.65 -40.85 9.78
CA THR A 114 28.24 -41.22 9.98
C THR A 114 27.96 -41.46 11.45
N GLN A 115 26.86 -40.93 11.95
CA GLN A 115 26.40 -41.11 13.32
C GLN A 115 24.87 -41.13 13.39
N ASN A 116 24.30 -42.10 14.07
CA ASN A 116 22.88 -42.07 14.45
C ASN A 116 22.66 -41.04 15.56
N ILE A 117 21.65 -40.21 15.39
CA ILE A 117 21.31 -39.14 16.31
C ILE A 117 19.83 -39.23 16.69
N THR A 118 19.54 -38.82 17.92
CA THR A 118 18.18 -38.58 18.40
C THR A 118 18.14 -37.15 18.87
N LEU A 119 17.17 -36.37 18.34
CA LEU A 119 16.99 -34.97 18.66
C LEU A 119 15.72 -34.78 19.46
N ASP A 120 15.76 -33.81 20.35
CA ASP A 120 14.64 -33.46 21.17
C ASP A 120 14.50 -31.90 21.20
N THR A 121 13.36 -31.40 21.63
CA THR A 121 13.06 -30.00 21.67
C THR A 121 13.71 -29.26 22.85
N ALA A 122 14.22 -30.00 23.85
CA ALA A 122 14.76 -29.41 25.06
C ALA A 122 16.13 -28.78 24.85
N GLN A 123 16.98 -29.42 24.04
CA GLN A 123 18.35 -28.99 23.80
C GLN A 123 18.85 -29.36 22.41
N ALA A 124 19.85 -28.63 21.94
CA ALA A 124 20.54 -28.96 20.70
C ALA A 124 21.51 -30.15 20.92
N CYS A 125 21.74 -30.92 19.89
CA CYS A 125 22.70 -32.01 19.84
C CYS A 125 23.96 -31.55 19.09
N THR A 126 25.12 -31.60 19.71
CA THR A 126 26.37 -31.23 19.09
C THR A 126 27.22 -32.48 18.80
N VAL A 127 27.69 -32.57 17.57
CA VAL A 127 28.54 -33.65 17.08
C VAL A 127 29.81 -33.06 16.48
N THR A 128 30.96 -33.49 16.93
CA THR A 128 32.25 -33.10 16.36
C THR A 128 32.82 -34.25 15.57
N ALA A 129 33.23 -34.02 14.35
CA ALA A 129 33.78 -35.03 13.45
C ALA A 129 35.07 -34.56 12.81
N ALA A 130 36.10 -35.40 12.84
CA ALA A 130 37.32 -35.15 12.08
C ALA A 130 37.04 -35.35 10.58
N VAL A 131 37.46 -34.40 9.77
CA VAL A 131 37.26 -34.43 8.30
C VAL A 131 38.57 -34.11 7.58
N PRO A 132 38.78 -34.71 6.39
CA PRO A 132 40.01 -34.46 5.63
C PRO A 132 40.04 -33.09 4.98
N ASP A 133 38.89 -32.50 4.73
CA ASP A 133 38.76 -31.17 4.14
C ASP A 133 37.60 -30.41 4.81
N THR A 134 37.95 -29.30 5.50
CA THR A 134 36.98 -28.46 6.19
C THR A 134 36.45 -27.32 5.32
N LYS A 135 36.80 -27.30 4.03
CA LYS A 135 36.29 -26.32 3.06
C LYS A 135 35.36 -26.94 2.01
N HIS A 136 35.60 -28.21 1.65
CA HIS A 136 34.79 -28.90 0.66
C HIS A 136 34.10 -30.10 1.30
N TYR A 137 32.97 -29.85 1.94
CA TYR A 137 32.19 -30.85 2.63
C TYR A 137 30.70 -30.69 2.38
N THR A 138 29.94 -31.73 2.66
CA THR A 138 28.47 -31.67 2.73
C THR A 138 28.04 -32.30 4.04
N VAL A 139 27.29 -31.56 4.83
CA VAL A 139 26.58 -32.07 6.01
C VAL A 139 25.18 -32.51 5.56
N ARG A 140 24.77 -33.72 5.88
CA ARG A 140 23.48 -34.25 5.52
C ARG A 140 22.82 -34.93 6.70
N VAL A 141 21.53 -34.69 6.88
CA VAL A 141 20.71 -35.40 7.87
C VAL A 141 19.67 -36.25 7.13
N LEU A 142 19.64 -37.51 7.45
CA LEU A 142 18.72 -38.48 6.85
C LEU A 142 17.80 -39.07 7.91
N ARG A 143 16.65 -39.57 7.45
CA ARG A 143 15.76 -40.44 8.22
C ARG A 143 15.20 -41.52 7.30
N SER A 144 15.38 -42.79 7.70
CA SER A 144 14.94 -43.92 6.88
C SER A 144 15.45 -43.84 5.44
N GLY A 145 16.71 -43.44 5.24
CA GLY A 145 17.35 -43.30 3.94
C GLY A 145 16.93 -42.10 3.10
N LYS A 146 16.02 -41.25 3.59
CA LYS A 146 15.62 -39.97 2.92
C LYS A 146 16.34 -38.81 3.53
N THR A 147 16.91 -37.94 2.70
CA THR A 147 17.49 -36.66 3.13
C THR A 147 16.40 -35.75 3.65
N LEU A 148 16.54 -35.36 4.90
CA LEU A 148 15.69 -34.30 5.53
C LEU A 148 16.25 -32.93 5.25
N LEU A 149 17.57 -32.78 5.32
CA LEU A 149 18.28 -31.50 5.16
C LEU A 149 19.73 -31.77 4.79
N ASP A 150 20.29 -30.94 3.91
CA ASP A 150 21.71 -30.95 3.63
C ASP A 150 22.25 -29.52 3.47
N TYR A 151 23.58 -29.36 3.52
CA TYR A 151 24.29 -28.12 3.32
C TYR A 151 25.69 -28.41 2.79
N THR A 152 26.00 -27.76 1.69
CA THR A 152 27.36 -27.71 1.13
C THR A 152 27.79 -26.23 1.13
N PRO A 153 28.93 -25.88 1.71
CA PRO A 153 29.40 -24.50 1.73
C PRO A 153 29.69 -24.02 0.30
N CYS A 154 29.24 -22.80 0.02
CA CYS A 154 29.57 -22.08 -1.21
C CYS A 154 30.40 -20.85 -0.79
N TYR A 155 31.64 -20.78 -1.24
CA TYR A 155 32.51 -19.65 -0.96
C TYR A 155 32.62 -18.67 -2.14
N GLU A 156 32.02 -19.00 -3.26
CA GLU A 156 31.92 -18.07 -4.39
C GLU A 156 31.02 -16.90 -3.98
N GLN A 157 31.57 -15.71 -4.05
CA GLN A 157 30.78 -14.51 -3.92
C GLN A 157 30.08 -14.27 -5.24
N GLU A 158 28.75 -14.31 -5.22
CA GLU A 158 27.98 -13.83 -6.35
C GLU A 158 28.33 -12.36 -6.62
N PRO A 159 28.48 -11.95 -7.89
CA PRO A 159 28.72 -10.56 -8.21
C PRO A 159 27.53 -9.74 -7.68
N VAL A 160 27.84 -8.59 -7.06
CA VAL A 160 26.80 -7.65 -6.63
C VAL A 160 25.95 -7.29 -7.85
N PRO A 161 24.65 -7.53 -7.82
CA PRO A 161 23.79 -7.20 -8.95
C PRO A 161 23.85 -5.69 -9.23
N ALA A 162 23.70 -5.32 -10.51
CA ALA A 162 23.58 -3.92 -10.85
C ALA A 162 22.38 -3.29 -10.15
N PRO A 163 22.44 -2.00 -9.76
CA PRO A 163 21.30 -1.31 -9.21
C PRO A 163 20.08 -1.43 -10.11
N ALA A 164 18.89 -1.52 -9.52
CA ALA A 164 17.66 -1.50 -10.29
C ALA A 164 17.55 -0.17 -11.07
N GLU A 165 17.18 -0.27 -12.34
CA GLU A 165 16.97 0.89 -13.19
C GLU A 165 15.47 1.23 -13.25
N GLU A 166 15.17 2.52 -13.27
CA GLU A 166 13.82 3.02 -13.49
C GLU A 166 13.30 2.55 -14.85
N ILE A 167 12.00 2.23 -14.93
CA ILE A 167 11.35 1.90 -16.21
C ILE A 167 11.58 3.07 -17.18
N PRO A 168 12.19 2.81 -18.37
CA PRO A 168 12.45 3.86 -19.34
C PRO A 168 11.16 4.54 -19.81
N ALA A 169 11.24 5.80 -20.22
CA ALA A 169 10.12 6.50 -20.85
C ALA A 169 9.61 5.71 -22.08
N PRO A 170 8.30 5.78 -22.39
CA PRO A 170 7.68 4.94 -23.43
C PRO A 170 8.39 5.01 -24.79
N GLU A 171 8.85 6.19 -25.19
CA GLU A 171 9.51 6.42 -26.47
C GLU A 171 10.87 5.72 -26.59
N LYS A 172 11.50 5.44 -25.44
CA LYS A 172 12.81 4.77 -25.36
C LYS A 172 12.72 3.25 -25.44
N LEU A 173 11.54 2.67 -25.25
CA LEU A 173 11.33 1.23 -25.38
C LEU A 173 11.29 0.84 -26.87
N GLU A 174 12.06 -0.17 -27.25
CA GLU A 174 12.30 -0.50 -28.66
C GLU A 174 11.10 -1.15 -29.35
N THR A 175 10.33 -1.99 -28.63
CA THR A 175 9.28 -2.84 -29.22
C THR A 175 7.92 -2.63 -28.57
N THR A 176 6.85 -2.93 -29.31
CA THR A 176 5.46 -2.97 -28.77
C THR A 176 5.31 -3.99 -27.66
N GLU A 177 6.05 -5.10 -27.72
CA GLU A 177 6.09 -6.11 -26.65
C GLU A 177 6.60 -5.50 -25.34
N ARG A 178 7.72 -4.79 -25.35
CA ARG A 178 8.26 -4.13 -24.15
C ARG A 178 7.33 -3.06 -23.63
N LEU A 179 6.64 -2.33 -24.48
CA LEU A 179 5.63 -1.36 -24.10
C LEU A 179 4.42 -2.02 -23.41
N PHE A 180 3.94 -3.14 -23.96
CA PHE A 180 2.86 -3.91 -23.36
C PHE A 180 3.25 -4.46 -21.97
N LEU A 181 4.45 -5.05 -21.84
CA LEU A 181 4.94 -5.59 -20.58
C LEU A 181 5.13 -4.49 -19.52
N ALA A 182 5.70 -3.33 -19.92
CA ALA A 182 5.85 -2.18 -19.03
C ALA A 182 4.49 -1.64 -18.56
N ALA A 183 3.53 -1.48 -19.48
CA ALA A 183 2.18 -1.05 -19.12
C ALA A 183 1.50 -2.03 -18.15
N THR A 184 1.59 -3.35 -18.43
CA THR A 184 1.02 -4.38 -17.56
C THR A 184 1.68 -4.37 -16.18
N HIS A 185 3.00 -4.18 -16.12
CA HIS A 185 3.71 -4.04 -14.85
C HIS A 185 3.19 -2.84 -14.05
N LEU A 186 3.04 -1.68 -14.69
CA LEU A 186 2.55 -0.46 -14.04
C LEU A 186 1.08 -0.55 -13.59
N GLU A 187 0.26 -1.40 -14.22
CA GLU A 187 -1.09 -1.71 -13.74
C GLU A 187 -1.08 -2.68 -12.53
N GLN A 188 -0.11 -3.58 -12.47
CA GLN A 188 0.05 -4.54 -11.37
C GLN A 188 0.75 -3.94 -10.17
N TYR A 189 1.70 -3.04 -10.41
CA TYR A 189 2.51 -2.37 -9.40
C TYR A 189 2.31 -0.86 -9.55
N ARG A 190 1.65 -0.26 -8.58
CA ARG A 190 1.42 1.18 -8.59
C ARG A 190 2.75 1.92 -8.56
N HIS A 191 3.01 2.73 -9.58
CA HIS A 191 4.19 3.57 -9.66
C HIS A 191 3.84 5.03 -9.37
N ALA A 192 4.72 5.74 -8.63
CA ALA A 192 4.45 7.11 -8.19
C ALA A 192 4.43 8.13 -9.34
N THR A 193 5.29 7.94 -10.36
CA THR A 193 5.55 8.93 -11.42
C THR A 193 5.27 8.43 -12.83
N ARG A 194 5.02 7.15 -13.05
CA ARG A 194 4.74 6.54 -14.36
C ARG A 194 3.28 6.08 -14.43
N ASP A 195 2.66 6.30 -15.58
CA ASP A 195 1.28 5.89 -15.85
C ASP A 195 1.24 4.86 -16.98
N ALA A 196 0.54 3.75 -16.77
CA ALA A 196 0.42 2.67 -17.75
C ALA A 196 -0.18 3.15 -19.08
N GLY A 197 -1.07 4.13 -19.03
CA GLY A 197 -1.72 4.70 -20.22
C GLY A 197 -0.74 5.30 -21.22
N ASP A 198 0.39 5.86 -20.77
CA ASP A 198 1.40 6.43 -21.67
C ASP A 198 2.06 5.34 -22.52
N TYR A 199 2.34 4.20 -21.93
CA TYR A 199 2.95 3.04 -22.60
C TYR A 199 1.96 2.38 -23.56
N TYR A 200 0.69 2.24 -23.18
CA TYR A 200 -0.34 1.76 -24.10
C TYR A 200 -0.52 2.69 -25.29
N ARG A 201 -0.59 3.99 -25.09
CA ARG A 201 -0.73 4.98 -26.16
C ARG A 201 0.45 4.95 -27.12
N GLU A 202 1.67 4.90 -26.61
CA GLU A 202 2.86 4.80 -27.47
C GLU A 202 2.89 3.49 -28.25
N GLY A 203 2.51 2.38 -27.63
CA GLY A 203 2.39 1.09 -28.31
C GLY A 203 1.36 1.13 -29.45
N LEU A 204 0.18 1.66 -29.20
CA LEU A 204 -0.89 1.81 -30.20
C LEU A 204 -0.57 2.84 -31.28
N ARG A 205 0.26 3.84 -30.98
CA ARG A 205 0.81 4.76 -31.99
C ARG A 205 1.72 4.04 -32.99
N ARG A 206 2.46 3.03 -32.54
CA ARG A 206 3.35 2.21 -33.41
C ARG A 206 2.58 1.12 -34.13
N ASP A 207 1.67 0.43 -33.46
CA ASP A 207 0.79 -0.59 -34.02
C ASP A 207 -0.63 -0.47 -33.45
N ALA A 208 -1.47 0.24 -34.19
CA ALA A 208 -2.89 0.44 -33.82
C ALA A 208 -3.73 -0.86 -33.89
N THR A 209 -3.17 -1.94 -34.43
CA THR A 209 -3.87 -3.23 -34.59
C THR A 209 -3.43 -4.27 -33.57
N ASP A 210 -2.45 -3.99 -32.72
CA ASP A 210 -2.00 -4.94 -31.71
C ASP A 210 -3.17 -5.28 -30.74
N LEU A 211 -3.50 -6.58 -30.67
CA LEU A 211 -4.62 -7.10 -29.88
C LEU A 211 -4.45 -6.81 -28.40
N ARG A 212 -3.28 -7.07 -27.85
CA ARG A 212 -3.02 -7.00 -26.42
C ARG A 212 -2.97 -5.54 -25.95
N LEU A 213 -2.37 -4.65 -26.73
CA LEU A 213 -2.33 -3.22 -26.43
C LEU A 213 -3.73 -2.62 -26.49
N ASN A 214 -4.56 -2.98 -27.48
CA ASN A 214 -5.96 -2.53 -27.53
C ASN A 214 -6.77 -3.07 -26.33
N ASN A 215 -6.68 -4.36 -26.01
CA ASN A 215 -7.39 -4.92 -24.87
C ASN A 215 -6.90 -4.33 -23.53
N GLY A 216 -5.58 -4.19 -23.35
CA GLY A 216 -4.98 -3.60 -22.15
C GLY A 216 -5.40 -2.13 -21.97
N TYR A 217 -5.29 -1.31 -23.01
CA TYR A 217 -5.69 0.09 -22.94
C TYR A 217 -7.21 0.24 -22.74
N GLY A 218 -8.01 -0.63 -23.35
CA GLY A 218 -9.44 -0.70 -23.11
C GLY A 218 -9.75 -0.96 -21.62
N LYS A 219 -9.05 -1.91 -20.98
CA LYS A 219 -9.19 -2.17 -19.53
C LYS A 219 -8.77 -0.97 -18.68
N TYR A 220 -7.66 -0.34 -19.01
CA TYR A 220 -7.18 0.86 -18.35
C TYR A 220 -8.24 1.98 -18.38
N LEU A 221 -8.86 2.25 -19.54
CA LEU A 221 -9.93 3.23 -19.68
C LEU A 221 -11.21 2.83 -18.93
N TYR A 222 -11.57 1.55 -18.98
CA TYR A 222 -12.72 1.00 -18.24
C TYR A 222 -12.56 1.25 -16.73
N ASN A 223 -11.37 0.98 -16.18
CA ASN A 223 -11.07 1.20 -14.77
C ASN A 223 -11.09 2.70 -14.37
N LYS A 224 -10.94 3.59 -15.35
CA LYS A 224 -11.15 5.04 -15.17
C LYS A 224 -12.61 5.47 -15.32
N GLY A 225 -13.54 4.56 -15.59
CA GLY A 225 -14.94 4.87 -15.82
C GLY A 225 -15.23 5.45 -17.22
N LEU A 226 -14.29 5.37 -18.18
CA LEU A 226 -14.40 5.86 -19.54
C LEU A 226 -14.95 4.73 -20.46
N PHE A 227 -16.17 4.31 -20.17
CA PHE A 227 -16.78 3.10 -20.75
C PHE A 227 -16.97 3.17 -22.26
N ALA A 228 -17.41 4.31 -22.78
CA ALA A 228 -17.62 4.50 -24.21
C ALA A 228 -16.30 4.46 -25.01
N GLU A 229 -15.24 5.04 -24.45
CA GLU A 229 -13.91 5.00 -25.07
C GLU A 229 -13.34 3.58 -25.02
N SER A 230 -13.47 2.89 -23.88
CA SER A 230 -12.97 1.53 -23.71
C SER A 230 -13.63 0.55 -24.69
N GLU A 231 -14.93 0.71 -25.00
CA GLU A 231 -15.65 -0.08 -26.01
C GLU A 231 -14.93 -0.05 -27.36
N GLY A 232 -14.44 1.13 -27.79
CA GLY A 232 -13.74 1.30 -29.06
C GLY A 232 -12.48 0.42 -29.15
N TYR A 233 -11.69 0.38 -28.09
CA TYR A 233 -10.47 -0.43 -28.03
C TYR A 233 -10.76 -1.92 -27.92
N PHE A 234 -11.76 -2.35 -27.17
CA PHE A 234 -12.17 -3.76 -27.15
C PHE A 234 -12.65 -4.24 -28.51
N ARG A 235 -13.41 -3.42 -29.24
CA ARG A 235 -13.81 -3.74 -30.62
C ARG A 235 -12.63 -3.82 -31.58
N ALA A 236 -11.61 -2.96 -31.42
CA ALA A 236 -10.38 -3.03 -32.21
C ALA A 236 -9.61 -4.33 -31.89
N ALA A 237 -9.49 -4.72 -30.63
CA ALA A 237 -8.88 -5.98 -30.23
C ALA A 237 -9.61 -7.19 -30.84
N ILE A 238 -10.95 -7.21 -30.76
CA ILE A 238 -11.79 -8.27 -31.34
C ILE A 238 -11.62 -8.35 -32.86
N LYS A 239 -11.58 -7.22 -33.55
CA LYS A 239 -11.34 -7.17 -34.99
C LYS A 239 -10.05 -7.85 -35.39
N THR A 240 -8.98 -7.60 -34.64
CA THR A 240 -7.69 -8.27 -34.86
C THR A 240 -7.74 -9.75 -34.51
N ALA A 241 -8.32 -10.09 -33.35
CA ALA A 241 -8.45 -11.49 -32.91
C ALA A 241 -9.22 -12.35 -33.91
N THR A 242 -10.23 -11.78 -34.57
CA THR A 242 -11.15 -12.52 -35.46
C THR A 242 -10.79 -12.40 -36.94
N TRP A 243 -9.71 -11.73 -37.30
CA TRP A 243 -9.33 -11.50 -38.70
C TRP A 243 -9.20 -12.78 -39.51
N LYS A 244 -8.56 -13.83 -38.94
CA LYS A 244 -8.38 -15.13 -39.63
C LYS A 244 -9.34 -16.20 -39.18
N ASN A 245 -9.85 -16.09 -37.95
CA ASN A 245 -10.75 -17.09 -37.35
C ASN A 245 -11.84 -16.37 -36.55
N PRO A 246 -13.12 -16.54 -36.88
CA PRO A 246 -14.23 -15.93 -36.14
C PRO A 246 -14.34 -16.43 -34.68
N ASN A 247 -13.60 -17.50 -34.34
CA ASN A 247 -13.53 -18.08 -33.00
C ASN A 247 -12.11 -17.96 -32.45
N PRO A 248 -11.73 -16.82 -31.86
CA PRO A 248 -10.40 -16.63 -31.30
C PRO A 248 -10.16 -17.55 -30.11
N TYR A 249 -8.91 -17.88 -29.84
CA TYR A 249 -8.51 -18.64 -28.65
C TYR A 249 -8.68 -17.83 -27.35
N ASP A 250 -8.40 -16.52 -27.42
CA ASP A 250 -8.54 -15.58 -26.32
C ASP A 250 -9.83 -14.77 -26.52
N CYS A 251 -10.81 -14.96 -25.65
CA CYS A 251 -12.07 -14.23 -25.65
C CYS A 251 -12.13 -13.18 -24.53
N GLU A 252 -11.03 -12.85 -23.85
CA GLU A 252 -11.00 -11.77 -22.85
C GLU A 252 -11.52 -10.44 -23.44
N PRO A 253 -11.19 -10.02 -24.68
CA PRO A 253 -11.74 -8.80 -25.27
C PRO A 253 -13.27 -8.80 -25.39
N TYR A 254 -13.89 -9.95 -25.65
CA TYR A 254 -15.36 -10.07 -25.67
C TYR A 254 -15.97 -9.89 -24.27
N TYR A 255 -15.35 -10.50 -23.26
CA TYR A 255 -15.77 -10.33 -21.87
C TYR A 255 -15.70 -8.86 -21.45
N ASN A 256 -14.58 -8.21 -21.72
CA ASN A 256 -14.35 -6.80 -21.39
C ASN A 256 -15.29 -5.87 -22.18
N LEU A 257 -15.57 -6.18 -23.44
CA LEU A 257 -16.58 -5.48 -24.23
C LEU A 257 -17.97 -5.60 -23.57
N GLY A 258 -18.34 -6.80 -23.12
CA GLY A 258 -19.60 -7.03 -22.41
C GLY A 258 -19.72 -6.15 -21.18
N LEU A 259 -18.66 -6.03 -20.37
CA LEU A 259 -18.63 -5.15 -19.20
C LEU A 259 -18.82 -3.67 -19.59
N ALA A 260 -18.09 -3.19 -20.61
CA ALA A 260 -18.19 -1.81 -21.07
C ALA A 260 -19.58 -1.48 -21.65
N LEU A 261 -20.20 -2.42 -22.35
CA LEU A 261 -21.57 -2.29 -22.87
C LEU A 261 -22.60 -2.26 -21.74
N LEU A 262 -22.45 -3.13 -20.75
CA LEU A 262 -23.34 -3.19 -19.58
C LEU A 262 -23.36 -1.87 -18.83
N ARG A 263 -22.17 -1.27 -18.59
CA ARG A 263 -22.04 0.05 -17.95
C ARG A 263 -22.69 1.20 -18.75
N GLN A 264 -22.87 1.01 -20.04
CA GLN A 264 -23.56 1.96 -20.91
C GLN A 264 -25.09 1.65 -21.08
N GLY A 265 -25.62 0.68 -20.33
CA GLY A 265 -27.01 0.25 -20.43
C GLY A 265 -27.34 -0.55 -21.70
N LYS A 266 -26.35 -0.97 -22.50
CA LYS A 266 -26.51 -1.74 -23.74
C LYS A 266 -26.63 -3.23 -23.45
N GLN A 267 -27.68 -3.64 -22.73
CA GLN A 267 -27.82 -4.98 -22.13
C GLN A 267 -27.81 -6.12 -23.15
N GLU A 268 -28.52 -5.99 -24.29
CA GLU A 268 -28.58 -7.03 -25.34
C GLU A 268 -27.20 -7.26 -25.95
N ALA A 269 -26.51 -6.18 -26.32
CA ALA A 269 -25.17 -6.28 -26.88
C ALA A 269 -24.13 -6.81 -25.86
N ALA A 270 -24.35 -6.52 -24.58
CA ALA A 270 -23.51 -7.08 -23.48
C ALA A 270 -23.74 -8.59 -23.34
N PHE A 271 -25.03 -9.03 -23.43
CA PHE A 271 -25.36 -10.46 -23.38
C PHE A 271 -24.66 -11.23 -24.51
N ASP A 272 -24.78 -10.74 -25.76
CA ASP A 272 -24.10 -11.35 -26.91
C ASP A 272 -22.58 -11.43 -26.74
N ALA A 273 -21.98 -10.36 -26.23
CA ALA A 273 -20.52 -10.31 -25.96
C ALA A 273 -20.10 -11.31 -24.88
N PHE A 274 -20.84 -11.39 -23.76
CA PHE A 274 -20.58 -12.39 -22.71
C PHE A 274 -20.82 -13.82 -23.21
N TYR A 275 -21.89 -14.03 -24.00
CA TYR A 275 -22.12 -15.36 -24.55
C TYR A 275 -21.01 -15.80 -25.48
N LYS A 276 -20.48 -14.89 -26.31
CA LYS A 276 -19.30 -15.19 -27.12
C LYS A 276 -18.06 -15.45 -26.26
N ALA A 277 -17.88 -14.74 -25.16
CA ALA A 277 -16.76 -14.96 -24.24
C ALA A 277 -16.76 -16.39 -23.62
N THR A 278 -17.93 -17.03 -23.48
CA THR A 278 -18.01 -18.40 -22.93
C THR A 278 -17.37 -19.48 -23.84
N TRP A 279 -16.95 -19.13 -25.05
CA TRP A 279 -16.28 -20.07 -25.95
C TRP A 279 -14.83 -20.30 -25.56
N ASP A 280 -14.28 -19.46 -24.71
CA ASP A 280 -12.98 -19.63 -24.08
C ASP A 280 -13.16 -20.19 -22.66
N GLY A 281 -12.53 -21.34 -22.38
CA GLY A 281 -12.63 -21.99 -21.08
C GLY A 281 -12.18 -21.12 -19.89
N SER A 282 -11.22 -20.23 -20.12
CA SER A 282 -10.72 -19.31 -19.07
C SER A 282 -11.72 -18.21 -18.73
N MET A 283 -12.64 -17.91 -19.63
CA MET A 283 -13.69 -16.87 -19.45
C MET A 283 -15.00 -17.44 -18.94
N GLN A 284 -15.24 -18.76 -19.05
CA GLN A 284 -16.55 -19.37 -18.77
C GLN A 284 -17.11 -19.04 -17.40
N GLY A 285 -16.31 -19.17 -16.34
CA GLY A 285 -16.77 -18.91 -14.98
C GLY A 285 -17.35 -17.52 -14.81
N ARG A 286 -16.62 -16.50 -15.26
CA ARG A 286 -17.01 -15.09 -15.13
C ARG A 286 -18.09 -14.66 -16.14
N ALA A 287 -18.03 -15.17 -17.37
CA ALA A 287 -19.01 -14.83 -18.41
C ALA A 287 -20.40 -15.43 -18.11
N PHE A 288 -20.47 -16.70 -17.68
CA PHE A 288 -21.75 -17.30 -17.27
C PHE A 288 -22.35 -16.60 -16.06
N TYR A 289 -21.55 -16.07 -15.12
CA TYR A 289 -22.08 -15.26 -14.02
C TYR A 289 -22.77 -13.98 -14.54
N GLN A 290 -22.15 -13.26 -15.49
CA GLN A 290 -22.74 -12.07 -16.07
C GLN A 290 -24.04 -12.40 -16.85
N LEU A 291 -24.05 -13.51 -17.59
CA LEU A 291 -25.26 -14.00 -18.27
C LEU A 291 -26.36 -14.35 -17.26
N ALA A 292 -26.01 -14.98 -16.13
CA ALA A 292 -26.96 -15.28 -15.07
C ALA A 292 -27.57 -13.99 -14.48
N CYS A 293 -26.78 -12.95 -14.26
CA CYS A 293 -27.27 -11.64 -13.82
C CYS A 293 -28.21 -11.02 -14.83
N LEU A 294 -27.86 -11.00 -16.13
CA LEU A 294 -28.68 -10.43 -17.19
C LEU A 294 -30.00 -11.20 -17.41
N SER A 295 -29.98 -12.55 -17.38
CA SER A 295 -31.19 -13.35 -17.44
C SER A 295 -32.09 -13.15 -16.21
N SER A 296 -31.50 -13.01 -15.03
CA SER A 296 -32.25 -12.66 -13.81
C SER A 296 -32.91 -11.29 -13.90
N LEU A 297 -32.19 -10.27 -14.41
CA LEU A 297 -32.69 -8.92 -14.62
C LEU A 297 -33.90 -8.91 -15.57
N ARG A 298 -33.96 -9.86 -16.52
CA ARG A 298 -35.13 -10.06 -17.45
C ARG A 298 -36.27 -10.86 -16.82
N GLY A 299 -36.10 -11.36 -15.60
CA GLY A 299 -37.05 -12.25 -14.92
C GLY A 299 -37.00 -13.71 -15.42
N GLU A 300 -36.02 -14.07 -16.22
CA GLU A 300 -35.84 -15.41 -16.81
C GLU A 300 -35.08 -16.32 -15.80
N TYR A 301 -35.66 -16.51 -14.61
CA TYR A 301 -35.00 -17.16 -13.48
C TYR A 301 -34.54 -18.61 -13.74
N SER A 302 -35.21 -19.33 -14.64
CA SER A 302 -34.80 -20.70 -15.02
C SER A 302 -33.50 -20.69 -15.80
N GLU A 303 -33.38 -19.77 -16.76
CA GLU A 303 -32.17 -19.60 -17.56
C GLU A 303 -31.01 -19.03 -16.68
N ALA A 304 -31.33 -18.03 -15.86
CA ALA A 304 -30.38 -17.45 -14.92
C ALA A 304 -29.78 -18.53 -14.00
N LEU A 305 -30.62 -19.44 -13.48
CA LEU A 305 -30.15 -20.55 -12.64
C LEU A 305 -29.20 -21.48 -13.43
N SER A 306 -29.55 -21.83 -14.66
CA SER A 306 -28.72 -22.65 -15.54
C SER A 306 -27.34 -22.01 -15.77
N PHE A 307 -27.30 -20.69 -16.05
CA PHE A 307 -26.03 -19.97 -16.20
C PHE A 307 -25.23 -19.87 -14.89
N ALA A 308 -25.88 -19.64 -13.75
CA ALA A 308 -25.22 -19.63 -12.44
C ALA A 308 -24.57 -20.99 -12.14
N GLU A 309 -25.25 -22.09 -12.45
CA GLU A 309 -24.70 -23.45 -12.31
C GLU A 309 -23.50 -23.69 -13.22
N ARG A 310 -23.56 -23.27 -14.46
CA ARG A 310 -22.43 -23.34 -15.41
C ARG A 310 -21.27 -22.47 -14.95
N SER A 311 -21.51 -21.30 -14.41
CA SER A 311 -20.46 -20.45 -13.80
C SER A 311 -19.71 -21.21 -12.72
N LEU A 312 -20.43 -21.89 -11.83
CA LEU A 312 -19.85 -22.61 -10.68
C LEU A 312 -19.07 -23.88 -11.07
N VAL A 313 -19.26 -24.43 -12.27
CA VAL A 313 -18.42 -25.53 -12.80
C VAL A 313 -16.96 -25.05 -12.97
N PHE A 314 -16.77 -23.80 -13.38
CA PHE A 314 -15.45 -23.22 -13.68
C PHE A 314 -14.94 -22.28 -12.59
N GLY A 315 -15.78 -21.91 -11.63
CA GLY A 315 -15.46 -21.01 -10.53
C GLY A 315 -16.21 -21.41 -9.26
N LEU A 316 -15.85 -22.55 -8.66
CA LEU A 316 -16.51 -23.08 -7.46
C LEU A 316 -16.55 -22.06 -6.30
N HIS A 317 -15.53 -21.24 -6.17
CA HIS A 317 -15.36 -20.22 -5.13
C HIS A 317 -15.92 -18.85 -5.52
N ASN A 318 -16.67 -18.74 -6.62
CA ASN A 318 -17.38 -17.49 -6.97
C ASN A 318 -18.58 -17.30 -6.03
N LEU A 319 -18.36 -16.63 -4.90
CA LEU A 319 -19.40 -16.39 -3.87
C LEU A 319 -20.58 -15.59 -4.42
N LYS A 320 -20.36 -14.61 -5.32
CA LYS A 320 -21.46 -13.88 -5.96
C LYS A 320 -22.35 -14.78 -6.80
N ALA A 321 -21.78 -15.73 -7.54
CA ALA A 321 -22.55 -16.74 -8.28
C ALA A 321 -23.30 -17.72 -7.34
N ARG A 322 -22.68 -18.05 -6.21
CA ARG A 322 -23.33 -18.90 -5.18
C ARG A 322 -24.50 -18.18 -4.53
N THR A 323 -24.33 -16.92 -4.16
CA THR A 323 -25.40 -16.07 -3.64
C THR A 323 -26.56 -15.96 -4.65
N LEU A 324 -26.26 -15.63 -5.91
CA LEU A 324 -27.27 -15.54 -6.95
C LEU A 324 -28.02 -16.88 -7.17
N LYS A 325 -27.31 -18.02 -7.19
CA LYS A 325 -27.95 -19.33 -7.27
C LYS A 325 -28.90 -19.57 -6.11
N THR A 326 -28.49 -19.22 -4.88
CA THR A 326 -29.34 -19.37 -3.69
C THR A 326 -30.60 -18.49 -3.79
N ALA A 327 -30.44 -17.21 -4.18
CA ALA A 327 -31.55 -16.29 -4.40
C ALA A 327 -32.53 -16.80 -5.48
N LEU A 328 -32.02 -17.29 -6.62
CA LEU A 328 -32.83 -17.83 -7.70
C LEU A 328 -33.62 -19.08 -7.26
N LEU A 329 -33.05 -19.98 -6.48
CA LEU A 329 -33.72 -21.12 -5.90
C LEU A 329 -34.86 -20.68 -4.95
N ARG A 330 -34.61 -19.68 -4.08
CA ARG A 330 -35.63 -19.09 -3.19
C ARG A 330 -36.76 -18.48 -4.01
N LEU A 331 -36.47 -17.65 -5.00
CA LEU A 331 -37.48 -16.98 -5.86
C LEU A 331 -38.35 -17.97 -6.65
N ARG A 332 -37.81 -19.14 -6.97
CA ARG A 332 -38.53 -20.22 -7.60
C ARG A 332 -39.30 -21.14 -6.63
N GLY A 333 -39.34 -20.81 -5.33
CA GLY A 333 -39.99 -21.60 -4.31
C GLY A 333 -39.27 -22.91 -3.93
N GLN A 334 -38.02 -23.09 -4.35
CA GLN A 334 -37.20 -24.27 -4.07
C GLN A 334 -36.41 -24.09 -2.74
N THR A 335 -37.13 -23.75 -1.67
CA THR A 335 -36.54 -23.31 -0.39
C THR A 335 -35.60 -24.36 0.24
N GLU A 336 -35.95 -25.63 0.21
CA GLU A 336 -35.10 -26.69 0.77
C GLU A 336 -33.74 -26.78 0.04
N GLN A 337 -33.77 -26.70 -1.30
CA GLN A 337 -32.54 -26.72 -2.11
C GLN A 337 -31.71 -25.47 -1.88
N ALA A 338 -32.36 -24.29 -1.79
CA ALA A 338 -31.70 -23.04 -1.47
C ALA A 338 -30.96 -23.11 -0.13
N LEU A 339 -31.63 -23.61 0.93
CA LEU A 339 -31.05 -23.76 2.26
C LEU A 339 -29.89 -24.76 2.29
N GLN A 340 -30.05 -25.90 1.61
CA GLN A 340 -28.97 -26.87 1.50
C GLN A 340 -27.74 -26.23 0.84
N PHE A 341 -27.94 -25.57 -0.29
CA PHE A 341 -26.84 -24.96 -1.03
C PHE A 341 -26.17 -23.80 -0.27
N ALA A 342 -26.95 -22.97 0.45
CA ALA A 342 -26.41 -21.94 1.33
C ALA A 342 -25.50 -22.51 2.43
N ARG A 343 -25.95 -23.61 3.09
CA ARG A 343 -25.13 -24.31 4.10
C ARG A 343 -23.86 -24.93 3.52
N GLU A 344 -23.89 -25.42 2.29
CA GLU A 344 -22.70 -25.89 1.58
C GLU A 344 -21.74 -24.72 1.31
N THR A 345 -22.25 -23.54 0.97
CA THR A 345 -21.46 -22.33 0.77
C THR A 345 -20.79 -21.88 2.07
N GLN A 346 -21.50 -21.88 3.19
CA GLN A 346 -20.91 -21.54 4.50
C GLN A 346 -19.79 -22.51 4.95
N LYS A 347 -19.76 -23.74 4.44
CA LYS A 347 -18.61 -24.65 4.67
C LYS A 347 -17.38 -24.24 3.85
N ILE A 348 -17.56 -23.61 2.69
CA ILE A 348 -16.49 -23.09 1.86
C ILE A 348 -16.01 -21.76 2.42
N ASP A 349 -16.93 -20.86 2.72
CA ASP A 349 -16.64 -19.57 3.33
C ASP A 349 -17.66 -19.26 4.45
N PRO A 350 -17.25 -19.40 5.72
CA PRO A 350 -18.11 -19.08 6.86
C PRO A 350 -18.47 -17.58 6.97
N LEU A 351 -17.77 -16.71 6.25
CA LEU A 351 -17.98 -15.27 6.27
C LEU A 351 -18.84 -14.77 5.10
N ASP A 352 -19.36 -15.67 4.27
CA ASP A 352 -20.19 -15.27 3.11
C ASP A 352 -21.48 -14.59 3.55
N HIS A 353 -21.57 -13.30 3.24
CA HIS A 353 -22.72 -12.45 3.59
C HIS A 353 -23.99 -12.81 2.78
N GLY A 354 -23.81 -13.15 1.50
CA GLY A 354 -24.94 -13.37 0.60
C GLY A 354 -25.78 -14.58 0.98
N CYS A 355 -25.14 -15.73 1.22
CA CYS A 355 -25.86 -16.92 1.66
C CYS A 355 -26.40 -16.76 3.08
N CYS A 356 -25.74 -16.00 3.96
CA CYS A 356 -26.26 -15.66 5.27
C CYS A 356 -27.56 -14.83 5.15
N TYR A 357 -27.59 -13.81 4.29
CA TYR A 357 -28.77 -13.02 3.99
C TYR A 357 -29.93 -13.88 3.47
N GLU A 358 -29.67 -14.75 2.52
CA GLU A 358 -30.68 -15.68 1.98
C GLU A 358 -31.23 -16.61 3.06
N MET A 359 -30.38 -17.16 3.93
CA MET A 359 -30.81 -17.98 5.06
C MET A 359 -31.68 -17.19 6.06
N THR A 360 -31.37 -15.91 6.26
CA THR A 360 -32.18 -15.01 7.09
C THR A 360 -33.57 -14.81 6.50
N LEU A 361 -33.68 -14.54 5.19
CA LEU A 361 -34.95 -14.40 4.50
C LEU A 361 -35.79 -15.68 4.56
N MET A 362 -35.18 -16.84 4.56
CA MET A 362 -35.83 -18.15 4.68
C MET A 362 -36.08 -18.59 6.14
N GLY A 363 -35.75 -17.75 7.14
CA GLY A 363 -35.95 -18.03 8.57
C GLY A 363 -35.01 -19.10 9.14
N ALA A 364 -33.95 -19.46 8.43
CA ALA A 364 -32.98 -20.47 8.88
C ALA A 364 -31.77 -19.86 9.61
N GLU A 365 -31.61 -18.55 9.57
CA GLU A 365 -30.57 -17.80 10.29
C GLU A 365 -31.21 -16.54 10.93
N LYS A 366 -30.53 -15.96 11.91
CA LYS A 366 -30.97 -14.74 12.58
C LYS A 366 -30.37 -13.50 11.91
N GLU A 367 -31.15 -12.44 11.87
CA GLU A 367 -30.69 -11.12 11.39
C GLU A 367 -29.45 -10.62 12.16
N SER A 368 -29.36 -10.94 13.47
CA SER A 368 -28.18 -10.59 14.27
C SER A 368 -26.89 -11.23 13.79
N GLU A 369 -26.95 -12.40 13.14
CA GLU A 369 -25.76 -13.04 12.56
C GLU A 369 -25.31 -12.31 11.29
N LEU A 370 -26.26 -11.94 10.43
CA LEU A 370 -25.96 -11.10 9.27
C LEU A 370 -25.34 -9.77 9.68
N THR A 371 -25.92 -9.10 10.69
CA THR A 371 -25.37 -7.84 11.24
C THR A 371 -23.95 -8.03 11.79
N ARG A 372 -23.69 -9.14 12.48
CA ARG A 372 -22.36 -9.49 12.99
C ARG A 372 -21.34 -9.67 11.84
N LEU A 373 -21.73 -10.36 10.79
CA LEU A 373 -20.86 -10.57 9.62
C LEU A 373 -20.60 -9.27 8.87
N LEU A 374 -21.62 -8.44 8.66
CA LEU A 374 -21.50 -7.13 7.99
C LEU A 374 -20.81 -6.07 8.86
N ARG A 375 -20.56 -6.37 10.16
CA ARG A 375 -19.76 -5.56 11.10
C ARG A 375 -20.28 -4.14 11.31
N GLY A 376 -21.49 -3.83 10.90
CA GLY A 376 -22.03 -2.48 10.93
C GLY A 376 -21.36 -1.50 9.96
N ASP A 377 -20.58 -1.99 9.03
CA ASP A 377 -19.86 -1.17 8.03
C ASP A 377 -20.73 -0.97 6.80
N ALA A 378 -21.10 0.26 6.50
CA ALA A 378 -21.98 0.61 5.37
C ALA A 378 -21.45 0.07 4.03
N HIS A 379 -20.13 0.03 3.82
CA HIS A 379 -19.55 -0.50 2.59
C HIS A 379 -19.83 -2.00 2.40
N ASN A 380 -19.93 -2.79 3.47
CA ASN A 380 -20.30 -4.21 3.38
C ASN A 380 -21.77 -4.37 2.96
N TYR A 381 -22.67 -3.51 3.46
CA TYR A 381 -24.06 -3.49 3.02
C TYR A 381 -24.19 -3.07 1.55
N ILE A 382 -23.42 -2.06 1.12
CA ILE A 382 -23.40 -1.62 -0.28
C ILE A 382 -22.89 -2.75 -1.20
N GLU A 383 -21.80 -3.44 -0.85
CA GLU A 383 -21.28 -4.57 -1.64
C GLU A 383 -22.31 -5.69 -1.80
N LEU A 384 -23.00 -6.01 -0.72
CA LEU A 384 -24.06 -7.01 -0.76
C LEU A 384 -25.23 -6.53 -1.63
N ALA A 385 -25.71 -5.31 -1.45
CA ALA A 385 -26.80 -4.73 -2.23
C ALA A 385 -26.45 -4.66 -3.73
N LEU A 386 -25.21 -4.31 -4.07
CA LEU A 386 -24.73 -4.29 -5.46
C LEU A 386 -24.74 -5.68 -6.12
N THR A 387 -24.51 -6.73 -5.34
CA THR A 387 -24.62 -8.12 -5.85
C THR A 387 -26.04 -8.43 -6.28
N TYR A 388 -27.05 -7.99 -5.54
CA TYR A 388 -28.47 -8.19 -5.86
C TYR A 388 -28.93 -7.25 -6.98
N SER A 389 -28.56 -5.98 -6.93
CA SER A 389 -28.94 -5.01 -7.97
C SER A 389 -28.37 -5.36 -9.35
N ALA A 390 -27.16 -5.93 -9.42
CA ALA A 390 -26.57 -6.43 -10.66
C ALA A 390 -27.40 -7.54 -11.32
N ALA A 391 -28.16 -8.30 -10.52
CA ALA A 391 -29.08 -9.33 -10.99
C ALA A 391 -30.53 -8.84 -11.15
N GLY A 392 -30.79 -7.53 -11.00
CA GLY A 392 -32.12 -6.94 -11.09
C GLY A 392 -33.03 -7.16 -9.86
N LEU A 393 -32.46 -7.70 -8.77
CA LEU A 393 -33.19 -7.96 -7.53
C LEU A 393 -33.17 -6.70 -6.64
N TYR A 394 -33.79 -5.62 -7.12
CA TYR A 394 -33.76 -4.31 -6.49
C TYR A 394 -34.48 -4.26 -5.13
N GLU A 395 -35.55 -5.05 -4.94
CA GLU A 395 -36.24 -5.12 -3.65
C GLU A 395 -35.30 -5.65 -2.56
N ASP A 396 -34.56 -6.72 -2.85
CA ASP A 396 -33.56 -7.26 -1.95
C ASP A 396 -32.42 -6.25 -1.69
N ALA A 397 -31.93 -5.57 -2.74
CA ALA A 397 -30.87 -4.56 -2.62
C ALA A 397 -31.30 -3.38 -1.73
N VAL A 398 -32.50 -2.86 -1.90
CA VAL A 398 -33.09 -1.80 -1.06
C VAL A 398 -33.26 -2.28 0.39
N HIS A 399 -33.78 -3.47 0.59
CA HIS A 399 -33.95 -4.06 1.93
C HIS A 399 -32.61 -4.17 2.67
N ILE A 400 -31.57 -4.65 2.00
CA ILE A 400 -30.21 -4.75 2.57
C ILE A 400 -29.72 -3.37 3.03
N LEU A 401 -29.82 -2.36 2.17
CA LEU A 401 -29.37 -1.00 2.50
C LEU A 401 -30.17 -0.37 3.67
N GLN A 402 -31.46 -0.66 3.74
CA GLN A 402 -32.32 -0.17 4.83
C GLN A 402 -32.03 -0.80 6.18
N THR A 403 -31.41 -1.99 6.21
CA THR A 403 -31.00 -2.68 7.45
C THR A 403 -29.63 -2.22 7.97
N ALA A 404 -28.88 -1.40 7.20
CA ALA A 404 -27.62 -0.85 7.64
C ALA A 404 -27.79 0.09 8.87
N PRO A 405 -26.78 0.20 9.75
CA PRO A 405 -26.85 1.04 10.96
C PRO A 405 -27.19 2.50 10.65
N LYS A 406 -27.93 3.14 11.54
CA LYS A 406 -28.29 4.56 11.46
C LYS A 406 -27.52 5.39 12.51
N PRO A 407 -27.12 6.66 12.16
CA PRO A 407 -27.35 7.32 10.89
C PRO A 407 -26.51 6.68 9.78
N GLY A 408 -27.11 6.56 8.58
CA GLY A 408 -26.44 5.99 7.41
C GLY A 408 -25.29 6.86 6.89
N GLU A 409 -24.40 6.23 6.17
CA GLU A 409 -23.38 6.95 5.39
C GLU A 409 -23.97 7.59 4.14
N PRO A 410 -23.39 8.72 3.65
CA PRO A 410 -23.87 9.35 2.42
C PRO A 410 -24.03 8.40 1.23
N LEU A 411 -23.06 7.52 0.96
CA LEU A 411 -23.11 6.57 -0.15
C LEU A 411 -24.28 5.58 -0.05
N GLN A 412 -24.62 5.11 1.15
CA GLN A 412 -25.79 4.25 1.36
C GLN A 412 -27.08 4.93 0.89
N HIS A 413 -27.24 6.20 1.26
CA HIS A 413 -28.42 7.01 0.88
C HIS A 413 -28.43 7.35 -0.63
N TYR A 414 -27.27 7.61 -1.25
CA TYR A 414 -27.20 7.80 -2.70
C TYR A 414 -27.60 6.54 -3.47
N TYR A 415 -27.25 5.34 -2.99
CA TYR A 415 -27.71 4.10 -3.60
C TYR A 415 -29.21 3.87 -3.37
N LEU A 416 -29.73 4.15 -2.18
CA LEU A 416 -31.19 4.11 -1.95
C LEU A 416 -31.92 5.08 -2.86
N TYR A 417 -31.40 6.31 -3.03
CA TYR A 417 -31.95 7.27 -3.97
C TYR A 417 -31.91 6.75 -5.42
N LEU A 418 -30.80 6.18 -5.85
CA LEU A 418 -30.68 5.59 -7.19
C LEU A 418 -31.70 4.49 -7.44
N PHE A 419 -31.95 3.62 -6.46
CA PHE A 419 -32.82 2.46 -6.63
C PHE A 419 -34.30 2.79 -6.45
N THR A 420 -34.65 3.79 -5.64
CA THR A 420 -36.05 4.10 -5.29
C THR A 420 -36.59 5.39 -5.93
N GLY A 421 -35.70 6.34 -6.25
CA GLY A 421 -36.07 7.70 -6.64
C GLY A 421 -36.68 8.54 -5.51
N ASP A 422 -36.54 8.11 -4.24
CA ASP A 422 -37.06 8.83 -3.09
C ASP A 422 -36.19 10.04 -2.73
N GLU A 423 -36.70 11.23 -2.98
CA GLU A 423 -36.04 12.53 -2.67
C GLU A 423 -35.66 12.68 -1.21
N GLN A 424 -36.29 11.95 -0.30
CA GLN A 424 -35.90 11.96 1.10
C GLN A 424 -34.52 11.34 1.29
N GLU A 425 -34.20 10.30 0.54
CA GLU A 425 -32.88 9.66 0.58
C GLU A 425 -31.77 10.61 0.08
N LEU A 426 -32.03 11.39 -0.98
CA LEU A 426 -31.11 12.44 -1.43
C LEU A 426 -30.89 13.48 -0.33
N THR A 427 -31.97 13.92 0.34
CA THR A 427 -31.87 14.88 1.45
C THR A 427 -31.05 14.32 2.60
N LEU A 428 -31.21 13.06 2.95
CA LEU A 428 -30.42 12.38 4.00
C LEU A 428 -28.94 12.29 3.61
N ALA A 429 -28.65 11.91 2.35
CA ALA A 429 -27.27 11.84 1.86
C ALA A 429 -26.56 13.21 1.93
N GLU A 430 -27.24 14.27 1.48
CA GLU A 430 -26.69 15.65 1.46
C GLU A 430 -26.54 16.28 2.86
N SER A 431 -27.25 15.79 3.86
CA SER A 431 -27.18 16.24 5.25
C SER A 431 -26.30 15.38 6.15
N ALA A 432 -25.89 14.21 5.70
CA ALA A 432 -25.05 13.30 6.48
C ALA A 432 -23.61 13.88 6.66
N PRO A 433 -22.92 13.52 7.76
CA PRO A 433 -21.54 13.93 7.96
C PRO A 433 -20.63 13.51 6.78
N SER A 434 -19.82 14.42 6.29
CA SER A 434 -18.94 14.16 5.14
C SER A 434 -17.63 13.43 5.49
N LEU A 435 -17.35 13.26 6.77
CA LEU A 435 -16.15 12.56 7.24
C LEU A 435 -16.28 11.05 6.98
N TYR A 436 -15.17 10.46 6.53
CA TYR A 436 -15.03 9.01 6.27
C TYR A 436 -15.92 8.45 5.16
N CYS A 437 -16.46 9.28 4.28
CA CYS A 437 -17.16 8.84 3.07
C CYS A 437 -16.15 8.77 1.90
N PHE A 438 -15.83 7.55 1.46
CA PHE A 438 -14.79 7.29 0.44
C PHE A 438 -15.36 6.48 -0.73
N PRO A 439 -15.97 7.11 -1.74
CA PRO A 439 -16.38 6.41 -2.95
C PRO A 439 -15.14 5.84 -3.66
N ASN A 440 -15.21 4.58 -4.07
CA ASN A 440 -14.08 3.88 -4.67
C ASN A 440 -14.46 2.89 -5.77
N ARG A 441 -15.75 2.60 -5.96
CA ARG A 441 -16.27 1.66 -6.95
C ARG A 441 -16.64 2.37 -8.25
N LEU A 442 -16.64 1.63 -9.36
CA LEU A 442 -17.16 2.16 -10.62
C LEU A 442 -18.68 2.38 -10.54
N GLU A 443 -19.39 1.61 -9.73
CA GLU A 443 -20.82 1.77 -9.43
C GLU A 443 -21.10 3.09 -8.71
N ASP A 444 -20.20 3.55 -7.86
CA ASP A 444 -20.34 4.82 -7.14
C ASP A 444 -20.42 6.00 -8.12
N ILE A 445 -19.73 5.93 -9.29
CA ILE A 445 -19.85 6.94 -10.34
C ILE A 445 -21.31 7.09 -10.76
N THR A 446 -22.02 5.98 -11.04
CA THR A 446 -23.41 6.02 -11.47
C THR A 446 -24.34 6.60 -10.42
N ALA A 447 -24.19 6.20 -9.16
CA ALA A 447 -25.01 6.68 -8.06
C ALA A 447 -24.80 8.19 -7.80
N LEU A 448 -23.55 8.62 -7.83
CA LEU A 448 -23.20 10.02 -7.61
C LEU A 448 -23.56 10.90 -8.81
N GLU A 449 -23.38 10.45 -10.06
CA GLU A 449 -23.83 11.17 -11.26
C GLU A 449 -25.34 11.37 -11.26
N TYR A 450 -26.09 10.33 -10.85
CA TYR A 450 -27.54 10.43 -10.72
C TYR A 450 -27.91 11.51 -9.68
N ALA A 451 -27.32 11.49 -8.50
CA ALA A 451 -27.56 12.50 -7.47
C ALA A 451 -27.14 13.90 -7.91
N VAL A 452 -25.98 14.04 -8.58
CA VAL A 452 -25.51 15.33 -9.16
C VAL A 452 -26.49 15.89 -10.19
N SER A 453 -27.09 15.05 -11.02
CA SER A 453 -28.08 15.47 -12.02
C SER A 453 -29.39 15.98 -11.38
N HIS A 454 -29.66 15.61 -10.13
CA HIS A 454 -30.82 16.06 -9.35
C HIS A 454 -30.44 17.14 -8.29
N GLY A 455 -29.28 17.77 -8.44
CA GLY A 455 -28.89 18.93 -7.63
C GLY A 455 -28.00 18.63 -6.40
N GLY A 456 -27.59 17.39 -6.20
CA GLY A 456 -26.68 16.99 -5.11
C GLY A 456 -25.34 17.74 -5.16
N GLN A 457 -25.04 18.51 -4.11
CA GLN A 457 -23.82 19.31 -4.00
C GLN A 457 -22.67 18.48 -3.34
N TYR A 458 -22.99 17.78 -2.25
CA TYR A 458 -22.05 16.84 -1.66
C TYR A 458 -21.78 15.62 -2.59
N ALA A 459 -22.80 15.18 -3.34
CA ALA A 459 -22.58 14.19 -4.40
C ALA A 459 -21.54 14.65 -5.41
N ALA A 460 -21.54 15.94 -5.81
CA ALA A 460 -20.52 16.49 -6.70
C ALA A 460 -19.13 16.51 -6.06
N TYR A 461 -19.05 16.77 -4.75
CA TYR A 461 -17.79 16.69 -4.01
C TYR A 461 -17.24 15.26 -4.00
N TYR A 462 -18.05 14.28 -3.64
CA TYR A 462 -17.63 12.88 -3.58
C TYR A 462 -17.27 12.33 -4.97
N LEU A 463 -18.04 12.66 -5.98
CA LEU A 463 -17.74 12.28 -7.36
C LEU A 463 -16.41 12.89 -7.82
N GLY A 464 -16.16 14.16 -7.49
CA GLY A 464 -14.88 14.80 -7.78
C GLY A 464 -13.69 14.08 -7.13
N CYS A 465 -13.83 13.59 -5.88
CA CYS A 465 -12.80 12.81 -5.21
C CYS A 465 -12.51 11.50 -5.96
N LEU A 466 -13.56 10.77 -6.33
CA LEU A 466 -13.43 9.51 -7.09
C LEU A 466 -12.82 9.74 -8.48
N LEU A 467 -13.24 10.77 -9.20
CA LEU A 467 -12.71 11.08 -10.53
C LEU A 467 -11.24 11.53 -10.48
N LEU A 468 -10.84 12.27 -9.43
CA LEU A 468 -9.43 12.60 -9.25
C LEU A 468 -8.57 11.34 -9.03
N ASP A 469 -9.01 10.40 -8.20
CA ASP A 469 -8.35 9.10 -8.01
C ASP A 469 -8.23 8.34 -9.35
N ARG A 470 -9.26 8.40 -10.18
CA ARG A 470 -9.28 7.82 -11.53
C ARG A 470 -8.48 8.64 -12.56
N SER A 471 -7.70 9.65 -12.14
CA SER A 471 -6.91 10.55 -12.99
C SER A 471 -7.75 11.41 -13.96
N ARG A 472 -9.04 11.60 -13.69
CA ARG A 472 -9.99 12.47 -14.45
C ARG A 472 -10.06 13.84 -13.78
N TRP A 473 -8.89 14.47 -13.58
CA TRP A 473 -8.75 15.67 -12.77
C TRP A 473 -9.49 16.90 -13.32
N GLN A 474 -9.66 17.03 -14.65
CA GLN A 474 -10.41 18.13 -15.25
C GLN A 474 -11.89 18.08 -14.85
N GLU A 475 -12.47 16.89 -14.84
CA GLU A 475 -13.88 16.70 -14.45
C GLU A 475 -14.04 16.90 -12.92
N ALA A 476 -13.09 16.41 -12.14
CA ALA A 476 -13.02 16.65 -10.70
C ALA A 476 -12.97 18.15 -10.39
N GLN A 477 -12.11 18.90 -11.08
CA GLN A 477 -12.02 20.37 -10.96
C GLN A 477 -13.36 21.05 -11.24
N ALA A 478 -14.00 20.70 -12.35
CA ALA A 478 -15.27 21.30 -12.76
C ALA A 478 -16.39 21.06 -11.72
N LEU A 479 -16.45 19.85 -11.16
CA LEU A 479 -17.40 19.48 -10.10
C LEU A 479 -17.12 20.29 -8.82
N TRP A 480 -15.87 20.37 -8.39
CA TRP A 480 -15.52 21.09 -7.18
C TRP A 480 -15.68 22.60 -7.32
N GLU A 481 -15.31 23.20 -8.45
CA GLU A 481 -15.55 24.64 -8.70
C GLU A 481 -17.05 24.96 -8.65
N ARG A 482 -17.92 24.03 -9.08
CA ARG A 482 -19.38 24.23 -9.03
C ARG A 482 -19.95 24.14 -7.62
N CYS A 483 -19.42 23.22 -6.77
CA CYS A 483 -19.99 23.00 -5.44
C CYS A 483 -19.28 23.78 -4.32
N ALA A 484 -18.06 24.26 -4.53
CA ALA A 484 -17.21 24.83 -3.48
C ALA A 484 -17.84 26.05 -2.73
N GLU A 485 -18.70 26.81 -3.41
CA GLU A 485 -19.39 27.94 -2.80
C GLU A 485 -20.65 27.54 -2.01
N ASN A 486 -21.14 26.32 -2.23
CA ASN A 486 -22.44 25.86 -1.72
C ASN A 486 -22.33 24.85 -0.59
N ILE A 487 -21.14 24.26 -0.36
CA ILE A 487 -20.94 23.24 0.66
C ILE A 487 -19.87 23.66 1.68
N ALA A 488 -20.01 23.11 2.88
CA ALA A 488 -19.19 23.49 4.01
C ALA A 488 -17.79 22.84 4.12
N PRO A 489 -17.45 21.67 3.53
CA PRO A 489 -16.16 21.06 3.85
C PRO A 489 -14.99 21.88 3.29
N PRO A 490 -14.04 22.32 4.14
CA PRO A 490 -12.83 23.02 3.69
C PRO A 490 -12.00 22.18 2.72
N THR A 491 -12.17 20.88 2.76
CA THR A 491 -11.48 19.89 1.90
C THR A 491 -11.68 20.17 0.41
N VAL A 492 -12.82 20.69 -0.02
CA VAL A 492 -13.05 21.07 -1.44
C VAL A 492 -12.03 22.11 -1.89
N TRP A 493 -11.86 23.18 -1.10
CA TRP A 493 -10.92 24.24 -1.42
C TRP A 493 -9.46 23.76 -1.34
N ARG A 494 -9.17 22.90 -0.36
CA ARG A 494 -7.87 22.22 -0.29
C ARG A 494 -7.62 21.40 -1.55
N ASN A 495 -8.55 20.56 -1.98
CA ASN A 495 -8.41 19.74 -3.18
C ASN A 495 -8.30 20.57 -4.47
N LEU A 496 -9.03 21.67 -4.58
CA LEU A 496 -8.86 22.62 -5.68
C LEU A 496 -7.45 23.23 -5.68
N ALA A 497 -6.90 23.58 -4.52
CA ALA A 497 -5.53 24.08 -4.42
C ALA A 497 -4.51 23.06 -4.98
N LEU A 498 -4.73 21.75 -4.74
CA LEU A 498 -3.90 20.68 -5.30
C LEU A 498 -3.89 20.71 -6.83
N ILE A 499 -5.07 20.79 -7.45
CA ILE A 499 -5.20 20.82 -8.90
C ILE A 499 -4.57 22.09 -9.46
N TYR A 500 -4.88 23.25 -8.88
CA TYR A 500 -4.32 24.52 -9.35
C TYR A 500 -2.80 24.54 -9.30
N TYR A 501 -2.20 24.01 -8.25
CA TYR A 501 -0.74 23.93 -8.14
C TYR A 501 -0.12 22.86 -9.00
N ASN A 502 -0.54 21.59 -8.83
CA ASN A 502 0.14 20.43 -9.41
C ASN A 502 -0.18 20.19 -10.90
N LYS A 503 -1.39 20.58 -11.36
CA LYS A 503 -1.85 20.30 -12.72
C LYS A 503 -1.86 21.55 -13.60
N LEU A 504 -2.27 22.69 -13.04
CA LEU A 504 -2.37 23.94 -13.78
C LEU A 504 -1.16 24.86 -13.59
N HIS A 505 -0.29 24.57 -12.63
CA HIS A 505 0.86 25.39 -12.26
C HIS A 505 0.47 26.85 -11.94
N ASP A 506 -0.74 27.05 -11.39
CA ASP A 506 -1.30 28.33 -11.00
C ASP A 506 -1.15 28.53 -9.48
N ALA A 507 0.06 28.90 -9.06
CA ALA A 507 0.38 29.13 -7.65
C ALA A 507 -0.50 30.22 -6.98
N PRO A 508 -0.86 31.35 -7.63
CA PRO A 508 -1.75 32.33 -7.04
C PRO A 508 -3.15 31.80 -6.72
N ARG A 509 -3.77 31.04 -7.65
CA ARG A 509 -5.08 30.41 -7.40
C ARG A 509 -4.98 29.34 -6.32
N ALA A 510 -3.93 28.51 -6.34
CA ALA A 510 -3.69 27.49 -5.34
C ALA A 510 -3.57 28.10 -3.93
N ARG A 511 -2.78 29.16 -3.78
CA ARG A 511 -2.62 29.87 -2.51
C ARG A 511 -3.96 30.42 -2.01
N LYS A 512 -4.73 31.07 -2.88
CA LYS A 512 -6.05 31.62 -2.51
C LYS A 512 -7.00 30.52 -2.06
N ALA A 513 -7.05 29.40 -2.76
CA ALA A 513 -7.90 28.27 -2.40
C ALA A 513 -7.49 27.65 -1.05
N MET A 514 -6.18 27.49 -0.80
CA MET A 514 -5.67 26.95 0.47
C MET A 514 -5.94 27.92 1.64
N GLN A 515 -5.80 29.23 1.41
CA GLN A 515 -6.17 30.26 2.39
C GLN A 515 -7.68 30.22 2.71
N THR A 516 -8.51 29.97 1.70
CA THR A 516 -9.97 29.81 1.90
C THR A 516 -10.25 28.57 2.75
N ALA A 517 -9.61 27.43 2.43
CA ALA A 517 -9.75 26.20 3.22
C ALA A 517 -9.38 26.43 4.70
N PHE A 518 -8.24 27.06 4.95
CA PHE A 518 -7.81 27.37 6.33
C PHE A 518 -8.70 28.40 7.03
N ALA A 519 -9.26 29.35 6.29
CA ALA A 519 -10.19 30.34 6.86
C ALA A 519 -11.52 29.70 7.29
N MET A 520 -11.96 28.65 6.61
CA MET A 520 -13.19 27.91 6.95
C MET A 520 -13.00 27.03 8.20
N ASP A 521 -11.82 26.45 8.38
CA ASP A 521 -11.45 25.71 9.59
C ASP A 521 -10.04 26.06 10.05
N LYS A 522 -9.98 26.97 11.01
CA LYS A 522 -8.71 27.40 11.63
C LYS A 522 -8.17 26.45 12.68
N THR A 523 -8.81 25.32 12.90
CA THR A 523 -8.36 24.27 13.84
C THR A 523 -7.59 23.16 13.13
N ASP A 524 -7.63 23.10 11.80
CA ASP A 524 -6.96 22.09 11.01
C ASP A 524 -5.45 22.41 10.85
N ALA A 525 -4.64 21.78 11.70
CA ALA A 525 -3.19 21.90 11.68
C ALA A 525 -2.57 21.35 10.38
N ARG A 526 -3.21 20.40 9.69
CA ARG A 526 -2.73 19.84 8.42
C ARG A 526 -2.90 20.86 7.30
N VAL A 527 -4.07 21.42 7.14
CA VAL A 527 -4.32 22.46 6.13
C VAL A 527 -3.40 23.66 6.37
N PHE A 528 -3.17 24.03 7.65
CA PHE A 528 -2.25 25.08 8.00
C PHE A 528 -0.79 24.78 7.59
N PHE A 529 -0.33 23.55 7.84
CA PHE A 529 0.97 23.09 7.39
C PHE A 529 1.09 23.12 5.85
N GLU A 530 0.10 22.59 5.14
CA GLU A 530 0.09 22.57 3.67
C GLU A 530 0.09 24.00 3.07
N LEU A 531 -0.62 24.95 3.68
CA LEU A 531 -0.56 26.36 3.30
C LEU A 531 0.84 26.95 3.47
N ASP A 532 1.51 26.63 4.58
CA ASP A 532 2.87 27.08 4.82
C ASP A 532 3.88 26.47 3.83
N GLN A 533 3.73 25.17 3.51
CA GLN A 533 4.59 24.52 2.51
C GLN A 533 4.36 25.11 1.11
N LEU A 534 3.12 25.43 0.74
CA LEU A 534 2.83 26.12 -0.51
C LEU A 534 3.50 27.50 -0.57
N ASP A 535 3.44 28.25 0.52
CA ASP A 535 4.11 29.54 0.65
C ASP A 535 5.63 29.42 0.57
N LYS A 536 6.21 28.40 1.22
CA LYS A 536 7.64 28.07 1.15
C LYS A 536 8.07 27.77 -0.28
N THR A 537 7.36 26.88 -0.96
CA THR A 537 7.67 26.44 -2.32
C THR A 537 7.52 27.57 -3.35
N THR A 538 6.62 28.51 -3.09
CA THR A 538 6.40 29.72 -3.92
C THR A 538 7.24 30.92 -3.49
N ASN A 539 8.25 30.70 -2.62
CA ASN A 539 9.20 31.71 -2.13
C ASN A 539 8.54 32.90 -1.41
N ALA A 540 7.48 32.67 -0.63
CA ALA A 540 6.94 33.70 0.24
C ALA A 540 7.99 34.13 1.29
N PRO A 541 8.05 35.42 1.68
CA PRO A 541 9.01 35.88 2.66
C PRO A 541 8.90 35.12 3.99
N TYR A 542 10.02 34.60 4.50
CA TYR A 542 10.03 33.83 5.74
C TYR A 542 9.44 34.61 6.93
N ALA A 543 9.60 35.93 6.96
CA ALA A 543 9.06 36.76 8.00
C ALA A 543 7.51 36.78 8.03
N GLU A 544 6.85 36.72 6.85
CA GLU A 544 5.39 36.61 6.76
C GLU A 544 4.92 35.23 7.24
N ARG A 545 5.63 34.19 6.86
CA ARG A 545 5.36 32.80 7.30
C ARG A 545 5.50 32.69 8.82
N LEU A 546 6.59 33.26 9.38
CA LEU A 546 6.85 33.25 10.83
C LEU A 546 5.75 34.01 11.59
N ALA A 547 5.36 35.19 11.12
CA ALA A 547 4.28 35.97 11.74
C ALA A 547 2.96 35.20 11.77
N ARG A 548 2.57 34.59 10.65
CA ARG A 548 1.36 33.75 10.57
C ARG A 548 1.42 32.52 11.49
N MET A 549 2.58 31.88 11.65
CA MET A 549 2.74 30.79 12.62
C MET A 549 2.59 31.27 14.05
N GLN A 550 3.13 32.42 14.38
CA GLN A 550 2.98 33.04 15.71
C GLN A 550 1.54 33.43 16.02
N GLU A 551 0.77 33.90 15.03
CA GLU A 551 -0.65 34.18 15.17
C GLU A 551 -1.49 32.90 15.44
N ASN A 552 -1.04 31.75 14.97
CA ASN A 552 -1.72 30.46 15.11
C ASN A 552 -0.94 29.50 16.01
N ALA A 553 -0.27 29.98 17.03
CA ALA A 553 0.65 29.23 17.87
C ALA A 553 0.05 27.96 18.51
N ALA A 554 -1.27 27.95 18.75
CA ALA A 554 -1.98 26.80 19.33
C ALA A 554 -2.01 25.56 18.41
N LEU A 555 -1.81 25.71 17.10
CA LEU A 555 -1.77 24.62 16.14
C LEU A 555 -0.39 23.96 16.06
N LEU A 556 0.68 24.70 16.37
CA LEU A 556 2.05 24.29 16.11
C LEU A 556 2.42 22.94 16.77
N PRO A 557 2.14 22.71 18.06
CA PRO A 557 2.51 21.46 18.72
C PRO A 557 1.60 20.27 18.38
N GLN A 558 0.55 20.47 17.57
CA GLN A 558 -0.36 19.38 17.17
C GLN A 558 0.25 18.48 16.09
N ARG A 559 1.31 18.95 15.39
CA ARG A 559 2.02 18.22 14.35
C ARG A 559 3.51 18.51 14.42
N ASP A 560 4.31 17.48 14.51
CA ASP A 560 5.77 17.62 14.64
C ASP A 560 6.42 18.22 13.38
N ASP A 561 5.90 17.94 12.20
CA ASP A 561 6.36 18.54 10.94
C ASP A 561 6.09 20.05 10.89
N LEU A 562 4.91 20.49 11.30
CA LEU A 562 4.55 21.90 11.41
C LEU A 562 5.40 22.62 12.49
N TYR A 563 5.59 21.97 13.63
CA TYR A 563 6.38 22.55 14.72
C TYR A 563 7.87 22.65 14.34
N THR A 564 8.39 21.66 13.62
CA THR A 564 9.73 21.71 13.05
C THR A 564 9.92 22.86 12.08
N GLU A 565 8.92 23.13 11.24
CA GLU A 565 8.98 24.26 10.30
C GLU A 565 8.97 25.60 11.04
N TYR A 566 8.18 25.74 12.11
CA TYR A 566 8.20 26.94 12.96
C TYR A 566 9.58 27.17 13.58
N ILE A 567 10.19 26.12 14.13
CA ILE A 567 11.54 26.17 14.71
C ILE A 567 12.57 26.54 13.65
N THR A 568 12.41 26.02 12.43
CA THR A 568 13.27 26.38 11.29
C THR A 568 13.19 27.89 11.02
N LEU A 569 11.98 28.45 10.99
CA LEU A 569 11.78 29.88 10.77
C LEU A 569 12.35 30.74 11.92
N LEU A 570 12.26 30.27 13.17
CA LEU A 570 12.90 30.94 14.31
C LEU A 570 14.41 31.00 14.17
N ASN A 571 15.04 29.88 13.76
CA ASN A 571 16.48 29.81 13.52
C ASN A 571 16.90 30.73 12.37
N LEU A 572 16.14 30.77 11.27
CA LEU A 572 16.37 31.66 10.14
C LEU A 572 16.27 33.15 10.54
N ASP A 573 15.38 33.48 11.47
CA ASP A 573 15.19 34.84 11.98
C ASP A 573 16.21 35.20 13.10
N GLY A 574 17.10 34.29 13.47
CA GLY A 574 18.09 34.49 14.52
C GLY A 574 17.54 34.40 15.95
N GLN A 575 16.31 33.94 16.15
CA GLN A 575 15.67 33.74 17.45
C GLN A 575 16.13 32.38 18.08
N TYR A 576 17.44 32.17 18.15
CA TYR A 576 18.04 30.87 18.54
C TYR A 576 17.60 30.37 19.92
N GLN A 577 17.50 31.30 20.92
CA GLN A 577 17.05 30.91 22.26
C GLN A 577 15.62 30.38 22.24
N LYS A 578 14.73 31.08 21.54
CA LYS A 578 13.34 30.64 21.42
C LYS A 578 13.20 29.34 20.67
N ALA A 579 13.98 29.14 19.60
CA ALA A 579 14.06 27.88 18.88
C ALA A 579 14.52 26.73 19.80
N TYR A 580 15.58 26.95 20.58
CA TYR A 580 16.07 25.98 21.55
C TYR A 580 15.04 25.66 22.63
N ASP A 581 14.38 26.69 23.20
CA ASP A 581 13.34 26.49 24.23
C ASP A 581 12.14 25.71 23.67
N CYS A 582 11.72 25.96 22.44
CA CYS A 582 10.69 25.19 21.75
C CYS A 582 11.08 23.73 21.59
N ILE A 583 12.31 23.46 21.16
CA ILE A 583 12.84 22.09 21.01
C ILE A 583 12.87 21.37 22.36
N MET A 584 13.43 22.00 23.38
CA MET A 584 13.58 21.35 24.68
C MET A 584 12.27 21.19 25.46
N GLY A 585 11.27 22.01 25.13
CA GLY A 585 9.92 21.94 25.73
C GLY A 585 8.95 20.97 25.07
N HIS A 586 9.37 20.26 24.02
CA HIS A 586 8.53 19.33 23.26
C HIS A 586 9.20 17.95 23.12
N THR A 587 8.39 16.90 23.05
CA THR A 587 8.84 15.56 22.70
C THR A 587 8.41 15.26 21.27
N PHE A 588 9.36 15.12 20.37
CA PHE A 588 9.11 14.83 18.96
C PHE A 588 9.00 13.33 18.74
N HIS A 589 8.14 12.97 17.80
CA HIS A 589 8.00 11.61 17.28
C HIS A 589 8.58 11.56 15.88
N PRO A 590 9.48 10.62 15.58
CA PRO A 590 10.03 10.51 14.24
C PRO A 590 8.96 10.12 13.23
N TRP A 591 9.10 10.63 12.01
CA TRP A 591 8.26 10.23 10.88
C TRP A 591 9.13 9.99 9.65
N GLU A 592 8.71 9.06 8.80
CA GLU A 592 9.43 8.77 7.55
C GLU A 592 9.52 10.02 6.66
N GLY A 593 10.73 10.33 6.19
CA GLY A 593 11.04 11.55 5.44
C GLY A 593 11.24 12.80 6.30
N GLY A 594 11.20 12.65 7.63
CA GLY A 594 11.49 13.70 8.60
C GLY A 594 12.84 13.59 9.28
N GLU A 595 13.53 12.46 9.05
CA GLU A 595 14.78 12.10 9.71
C GLU A 595 15.84 13.23 9.57
N GLY A 596 16.47 13.53 10.67
CA GLY A 596 17.51 14.55 10.74
C GLY A 596 17.01 16.00 10.75
N LYS A 597 15.74 16.29 10.51
CA LYS A 597 15.22 17.67 10.47
C LYS A 597 15.28 18.36 11.82
N ILE A 598 14.78 17.73 12.87
CA ILE A 598 14.81 18.27 14.22
C ILE A 598 16.24 18.33 14.78
N PRO A 599 17.07 17.27 14.69
CA PRO A 599 18.46 17.35 15.07
C PRO A 599 19.23 18.51 14.39
N ALA A 600 18.98 18.74 13.11
CA ALA A 600 19.58 19.89 12.40
C ALA A 600 19.17 21.23 13.02
N GLN A 601 17.90 21.43 13.36
CA GLN A 601 17.42 22.66 13.99
C GLN A 601 17.97 22.83 15.40
N TYR A 602 18.10 21.73 16.16
CA TYR A 602 18.72 21.74 17.48
C TYR A 602 20.19 22.19 17.41
N ARG A 603 20.96 21.63 16.48
CA ARG A 603 22.35 22.03 16.25
C ARG A 603 22.47 23.50 15.85
N LEU A 604 21.63 23.96 14.88
CA LEU A 604 21.62 25.35 14.43
C LEU A 604 21.31 26.34 15.56
N ALA A 605 20.36 26.01 16.42
CA ALA A 605 20.02 26.84 17.58
C ALA A 605 21.22 26.98 18.53
N LEU A 606 21.87 25.86 18.90
CA LEU A 606 23.05 25.86 19.78
C LEU A 606 24.25 26.56 19.16
N MET A 607 24.51 26.39 17.86
CA MET A 607 25.56 27.10 17.14
C MET A 607 25.28 28.61 17.11
N GLY A 608 24.01 29.00 16.90
CA GLY A 608 23.62 30.41 16.95
C GLY A 608 23.82 31.04 18.33
N LEU A 609 23.45 30.33 19.38
CA LEU A 609 23.67 30.75 20.77
C LEU A 609 25.18 30.82 21.10
N ALA A 610 25.97 29.84 20.65
CA ALA A 610 27.41 29.82 20.87
C ALA A 610 28.14 31.03 20.26
N ARG A 611 27.71 31.47 19.08
CA ARG A 611 28.26 32.66 18.41
C ARG A 611 28.05 33.99 19.21
N ALA A 612 27.03 34.02 20.04
CA ALA A 612 26.68 35.20 20.84
C ALA A 612 27.16 35.14 22.28
N ALA A 613 27.74 33.99 22.71
CA ALA A 613 28.14 33.74 24.08
C ALA A 613 29.64 34.03 24.30
N ASP A 614 30.06 34.08 25.56
CA ASP A 614 31.49 34.02 25.92
C ASP A 614 32.12 32.66 25.56
N ASP A 615 33.46 32.62 25.49
CA ASP A 615 34.19 31.43 25.02
C ASP A 615 33.94 30.16 25.82
N ASP A 616 33.67 30.25 27.13
CA ASP A 616 33.39 29.07 27.98
C ASP A 616 32.00 28.55 27.73
N THR A 617 31.01 29.44 27.69
CA THR A 617 29.62 29.12 27.37
C THR A 617 29.49 28.61 25.94
N ALA A 618 30.17 29.23 24.97
CA ALA A 618 30.19 28.80 23.58
C ALA A 618 30.72 27.37 23.43
N LEU A 619 31.83 27.05 24.10
CA LEU A 619 32.39 25.71 24.07
C LEU A 619 31.43 24.67 24.67
N ALA A 620 30.76 24.99 25.78
CA ALA A 620 29.78 24.10 26.39
C ALA A 620 28.57 23.83 25.46
N LEU A 621 28.02 24.88 24.80
CA LEU A 621 26.92 24.76 23.87
C LEU A 621 27.29 23.93 22.63
N LEU A 622 28.49 24.12 22.08
CA LEU A 622 28.95 23.33 20.92
C LEU A 622 29.19 21.87 21.30
N GLN A 623 29.72 21.58 22.49
CA GLN A 623 29.85 20.24 23.01
C GLN A 623 28.49 19.57 23.23
N GLN A 624 27.50 20.33 23.71
CA GLN A 624 26.12 19.86 23.84
C GLN A 624 25.55 19.50 22.49
N ALA A 625 25.80 20.27 21.44
CA ALA A 625 25.31 20.01 20.09
C ALA A 625 25.83 18.70 19.45
N LEU A 626 26.90 18.14 19.96
CA LEU A 626 27.44 16.85 19.52
C LEU A 626 26.62 15.65 19.98
N THR A 627 25.70 15.83 20.91
CA THR A 627 24.83 14.78 21.47
C THR A 627 23.36 15.13 21.30
N TYR A 628 22.53 14.12 21.13
CA TYR A 628 21.10 14.34 20.94
C TYR A 628 20.31 13.93 22.19
N PRO A 629 19.58 14.86 22.81
CA PRO A 629 18.69 14.52 23.91
C PRO A 629 17.48 13.69 23.41
N HIS A 630 16.94 12.84 24.27
CA HIS A 630 15.91 11.87 23.87
C HIS A 630 14.60 12.50 23.37
N ASN A 631 14.28 13.72 23.82
CA ASN A 631 13.07 14.42 23.39
C ASN A 631 13.07 14.82 21.91
N LEU A 632 14.21 14.75 21.21
CA LEU A 632 14.24 14.93 19.75
C LEU A 632 13.56 13.76 19.01
N GLY A 633 13.28 12.63 19.69
CA GLY A 633 12.71 11.45 19.09
C GLY A 633 13.68 10.65 18.21
N GLU A 634 14.81 11.23 17.87
CA GLU A 634 15.84 10.66 17.02
C GLU A 634 17.16 10.49 17.75
N GLY A 635 17.96 9.51 17.31
CA GLY A 635 19.35 9.34 17.70
C GLY A 635 20.30 9.76 16.59
N LYS A 636 21.56 9.85 16.92
CA LYS A 636 22.59 10.26 15.98
C LYS A 636 22.91 9.13 15.00
N LEU A 637 22.79 9.41 13.70
CA LEU A 637 23.23 8.50 12.64
C LEU A 637 24.75 8.40 12.58
N ILE A 638 25.24 7.23 12.20
CA ILE A 638 26.64 7.06 11.84
C ILE A 638 26.89 7.85 10.55
N GLY A 639 27.86 8.74 10.59
CA GLY A 639 28.23 9.58 9.45
C GLY A 639 27.54 10.94 9.41
N ASN A 640 26.76 11.32 10.41
CA ASN A 640 26.26 12.70 10.52
C ASN A 640 27.44 13.68 10.55
N PRO A 641 27.41 14.74 9.71
CA PRO A 641 28.50 15.69 9.63
C PRO A 641 28.51 16.60 10.87
N ASP A 642 29.54 16.45 11.69
CA ASP A 642 29.83 17.37 12.79
C ASP A 642 30.99 18.31 12.47
N ASN A 643 31.39 18.39 11.21
CA ASN A 643 32.56 19.14 10.78
C ASN A 643 32.49 20.60 11.20
N ASP A 644 31.32 21.22 11.03
CA ASP A 644 31.06 22.62 11.41
C ASP A 644 31.17 22.86 12.94
N LEU A 645 30.70 21.91 13.75
CA LEU A 645 30.80 21.97 15.20
C LEU A 645 32.27 21.83 15.63
N TYR A 646 33.00 20.86 15.08
CA TYR A 646 34.43 20.66 15.39
C TYR A 646 35.28 21.82 14.89
N GLU A 647 34.95 22.45 13.76
CA GLU A 647 35.63 23.66 13.29
C GLU A 647 35.49 24.79 14.29
N MET A 648 34.26 25.11 14.73
CA MET A 648 33.99 26.13 15.75
C MET A 648 34.68 25.82 17.10
N ILE A 649 34.68 24.55 17.52
CA ILE A 649 35.35 24.10 18.73
C ILE A 649 36.88 24.30 18.60
N GLY A 650 37.43 23.95 17.44
CA GLY A 650 38.84 24.14 17.13
C GLY A 650 39.27 25.62 17.17
N GLU A 651 38.48 26.49 16.59
CA GLU A 651 38.68 27.95 16.62
C GLU A 651 38.71 28.50 18.08
N LEU A 652 37.77 28.04 18.93
CA LEU A 652 37.73 28.44 20.35
C LEU A 652 38.96 27.96 21.12
N TYR A 653 39.44 26.72 20.92
CA TYR A 653 40.65 26.23 21.53
C TYR A 653 41.90 26.96 21.03
N ALA A 654 41.98 27.24 19.73
CA ALA A 654 43.04 28.03 19.16
C ALA A 654 43.12 29.46 19.76
N LYS A 655 41.96 30.12 19.90
CA LYS A 655 41.83 31.43 20.54
C LYS A 655 42.31 31.43 21.99
N ARG A 656 42.14 30.33 22.72
CA ARG A 656 42.59 30.11 24.11
C ARG A 656 44.07 29.72 24.22
N GLY A 657 44.73 29.48 23.10
CA GLY A 657 46.11 29.01 23.07
C GLY A 657 46.29 27.52 23.36
N ASP A 658 45.22 26.74 23.40
CA ASP A 658 45.26 25.27 23.55
C ASP A 658 45.44 24.61 22.18
N ALA A 659 46.72 24.62 21.72
CA ALA A 659 47.05 24.13 20.39
C ALA A 659 46.74 22.64 20.19
N ALA A 660 46.89 21.83 21.25
CA ALA A 660 46.69 20.37 21.17
C ALA A 660 45.19 20.02 20.94
N ARG A 661 44.30 20.66 21.69
CA ARG A 661 42.85 20.46 21.50
C ARG A 661 42.35 21.11 20.23
N ALA A 662 42.92 22.24 19.81
CA ALA A 662 42.59 22.86 18.53
C ALA A 662 42.96 21.94 17.36
N GLU A 663 44.18 21.37 17.34
CA GLU A 663 44.61 20.44 16.30
C GLU A 663 43.70 19.19 16.22
N GLU A 664 43.34 18.60 17.36
CA GLU A 664 42.44 17.45 17.41
C GLU A 664 41.05 17.80 16.88
N ALA A 665 40.49 18.96 17.27
CA ALA A 665 39.20 19.40 16.78
C ALA A 665 39.21 19.66 15.25
N PHE A 666 40.23 20.33 14.72
CA PHE A 666 40.37 20.52 13.28
C PHE A 666 40.60 19.21 12.51
N ARG A 667 41.29 18.24 13.12
CA ARG A 667 41.43 16.90 12.54
C ARG A 667 40.09 16.20 12.44
N LEU A 668 39.21 16.34 13.43
CA LEU A 668 37.83 15.81 13.38
C LEU A 668 36.96 16.59 12.38
N ALA A 669 37.13 17.90 12.31
CA ALA A 669 36.43 18.73 11.31
C ALA A 669 36.80 18.36 9.88
N ALA A 670 38.06 18.00 9.61
CA ALA A 670 38.54 17.60 8.28
C ALA A 670 38.20 16.15 7.92
N ARG A 671 37.58 15.37 8.82
CA ARG A 671 37.22 13.99 8.57
C ARG A 671 36.12 13.91 7.53
N GLY A 672 36.32 13.11 6.48
CA GLY A 672 35.30 12.86 5.49
C GLY A 672 34.06 12.22 6.12
N ASN A 673 32.92 12.77 5.84
CA ASN A 673 31.63 12.25 6.30
C ASN A 673 30.83 11.66 5.16
N PHE A 674 30.19 10.55 5.45
CA PHE A 674 29.20 9.95 4.58
C PHE A 674 27.83 10.22 5.22
N ASP A 675 27.04 11.07 4.59
CA ASP A 675 25.68 11.36 5.05
C ASP A 675 24.70 10.38 4.40
N LEU A 676 24.37 9.32 5.13
CA LEU A 676 23.38 8.34 4.73
C LEU A 676 21.98 8.96 4.58
N THR A 677 21.65 9.96 5.39
CA THR A 677 20.33 10.59 5.36
C THR A 677 20.12 11.37 4.06
N GLY A 678 21.11 12.15 3.65
CA GLY A 678 21.07 12.89 2.38
C GLY A 678 21.01 11.98 1.16
N ALA A 679 21.68 10.83 1.19
CA ALA A 679 21.69 9.90 0.07
C ALA A 679 20.38 9.13 -0.11
N ILE A 680 19.61 8.89 0.95
CA ILE A 680 18.41 8.06 0.91
C ILE A 680 17.14 8.90 0.76
N TYR A 681 17.04 10.06 1.45
CA TYR A 681 15.78 10.80 1.58
C TYR A 681 15.78 12.17 0.87
N TYR A 682 16.94 12.73 0.52
CA TYR A 682 17.05 14.07 -0.06
C TYR A 682 17.56 14.08 -1.51
N ASN A 683 17.26 13.04 -2.26
CA ASN A 683 17.41 13.15 -3.70
C ASN A 683 16.58 14.35 -4.16
N ASP A 684 17.21 15.31 -4.81
CA ASP A 684 16.78 16.63 -5.34
C ASP A 684 15.35 16.76 -5.90
N GLN A 685 14.43 15.93 -5.46
CA GLN A 685 13.02 16.09 -5.73
C GLN A 685 12.51 17.20 -4.79
N PRO A 686 12.02 18.31 -5.30
CA PRO A 686 11.29 19.24 -4.46
C PRO A 686 10.25 18.44 -3.70
N PRO A 687 10.02 18.72 -2.39
CA PRO A 687 9.00 18.04 -1.64
C PRO A 687 7.73 18.17 -2.47
N GLN A 688 7.29 17.04 -3.01
CA GLN A 688 6.06 17.03 -3.78
C GLN A 688 4.99 17.31 -2.74
N MET A 689 4.61 18.58 -2.66
CA MET A 689 3.45 18.92 -1.89
C MET A 689 2.37 17.96 -2.34
N MET A 690 1.90 17.14 -1.40
CA MET A 690 0.64 16.46 -1.52
C MET A 690 0.61 15.12 -2.28
N TYR A 691 1.64 14.28 -2.08
CA TYR A 691 1.50 12.86 -2.38
C TYR A 691 0.54 12.13 -1.44
N TYR A 692 0.16 12.76 -0.34
CA TYR A 692 -0.71 12.18 0.68
C TYR A 692 -2.05 12.93 0.72
N ALA A 693 -2.80 12.83 -0.37
CA ALA A 693 -4.22 13.17 -0.33
C ALA A 693 -5.04 11.94 0.03
#